data_fd72dda272548357c54cce18e4431f3c
#
_entry.id   fd72dda272548357c54cce18e4431f3c
#
_cell.length_a   1.000
_cell.length_b   1.000
_cell.length_c   1.000
_cell.angle_alpha   90.00
_cell.angle_beta   90.00
_cell.angle_gamma   90.00
#
_symmetry.space_group_name_H-M   'P 1'
#
loop_
_entity.id
_entity.type
_entity.pdbx_description
1 polymer ?
#
loop_
_entity_poly.entity_id
_entity_poly.type
_entity_poly.pdbx_seq_one_letter_code
_entity_poly.pdbx_strand_id
1 'polypeptide(L)'
;MAPTLSSANLILAFFALLTSSRAAPSPSVPAETAVPSSKTAAGAPLFHSETLQSTDGVLTKLNLQNNTSLFAFGSNSSSSKLSLGDSGACKVFPGDSEWPSTSTWSLFDRLLGGALIETVPLASSCFSSWPEYDSAQCNLVSNNWTDSNLHAADPASIMWPLYEGRTCLPTDDTSGTCTVGGYSKYAVNVSSVAQIQLAVNFARNTGIRLVVKNTGHDFNGKSTGAGALGIWTHNLKDIQYLENYQGQGYSGPAVRMGAGVQATEIYAKAKELGFTAVGGEGKTVGVAGGYVLGGGHSPMSSIYGLAADQVLALELVLANGRFVTVTEETDPDLFWALRGGGGNTYGIVTSIISRVHPKVGVTTSTFSFSTGGNVTVDTFWAGVRAYLDRFAINADAGTYAYFWVMSTGTNSFSFLMNPYFAVNHTVSEFNALMKPWFDELNHLGIPYTPDTKYHDNFYDAWDAVFPLETVASSTMVTGSRLFPRANWEDASLLNETFNALKTTVTAGYPLLAFNMKAELPEGYPESSANPAFRQTLMHAITSASWTANSTNTQILNQMEHFANNVLGIWRKTCPEAGAYMSEANILEPNFQQSFYGSNYERLYQLKQKYDPSGLFYAPTGVGSEDWTVKSQDGLPDQNGRLCRV
;
A
#
# COMPACT_ATOMS: atom_id res chain seq x y z
N MET A 1 -23.06 26.51 25.50
CA MET A 1 -22.40 26.85 24.24
C MET A 1 -20.92 27.02 24.55
N ALA A 2 -20.14 25.97 24.34
CA ALA A 2 -18.68 25.99 24.44
C ALA A 2 -18.14 25.85 23.01
N PRO A 3 -17.07 26.56 22.60
CA PRO A 3 -16.54 26.46 21.26
C PRO A 3 -15.75 25.16 21.09
N THR A 4 -16.09 24.41 20.07
CA THR A 4 -15.33 23.24 19.61
C THR A 4 -14.00 23.74 19.03
N LEU A 5 -12.90 23.38 19.69
CA LEU A 5 -11.54 23.54 19.14
C LEU A 5 -11.32 22.51 18.02
N SER A 6 -10.97 22.98 16.86
CA SER A 6 -10.69 22.20 15.67
C SER A 6 -9.45 21.31 15.92
N SER A 7 -9.57 20.03 15.57
CA SER A 7 -8.52 19.00 15.66
C SER A 7 -7.22 19.32 14.90
N ALA A 8 -7.24 20.30 13.99
CA ALA A 8 -6.07 20.72 13.22
C ALA A 8 -4.95 21.39 14.06
N ASN A 9 -5.30 21.99 15.23
CA ASN A 9 -4.30 22.65 16.07
C ASN A 9 -3.54 21.71 17.02
N LEU A 10 -4.01 20.48 17.22
CA LEU A 10 -3.31 19.49 18.06
C LEU A 10 -2.16 18.80 17.32
N ILE A 11 -2.27 18.63 16.00
CA ILE A 11 -1.25 17.95 15.18
C ILE A 11 0.03 18.80 15.05
N LEU A 12 -0.09 20.12 14.96
CA LEU A 12 1.09 21.02 14.93
C LEU A 12 1.87 21.06 16.24
N ALA A 13 1.23 20.79 17.39
CA ALA A 13 1.91 20.71 18.67
C ALA A 13 2.74 19.42 18.84
N PHE A 14 2.40 18.35 18.13
CA PHE A 14 3.10 17.07 18.19
C PHE A 14 4.49 17.12 17.53
N PHE A 15 4.65 17.88 16.44
CA PHE A 15 5.94 18.05 15.77
C PHE A 15 6.95 18.88 16.57
N ALA A 16 6.50 19.73 17.47
CA ALA A 16 7.39 20.60 18.24
C ALA A 16 8.01 19.93 19.49
N LEU A 17 7.44 18.81 19.96
CA LEU A 17 7.93 18.11 21.17
C LEU A 17 8.92 16.97 20.89
N LEU A 18 8.99 16.47 19.65
CA LEU A 18 9.95 15.44 19.25
C LEU A 18 11.34 15.99 18.86
N THR A 19 11.55 17.32 18.91
CA THR A 19 12.82 17.95 18.50
C THR A 19 13.78 18.30 19.64
N SER A 20 13.50 17.94 20.87
CA SER A 20 14.34 18.32 22.00
C SER A 20 15.23 17.18 22.52
N SER A 21 16.29 16.84 21.80
CA SER A 21 17.64 16.51 22.30
C SER A 21 18.50 15.92 21.17
N ARG A 22 18.85 16.73 20.17
CA ARG A 22 19.97 16.37 19.29
C ARG A 22 21.15 17.26 19.62
N ALA A 23 22.26 16.62 20.01
CA ALA A 23 23.58 17.25 19.96
C ALA A 23 23.81 17.82 18.55
N ALA A 24 24.41 19.00 18.44
CA ALA A 24 24.75 19.62 17.17
C ALA A 24 25.46 18.60 16.28
N PRO A 25 25.08 18.40 15.02
CA PRO A 25 25.73 17.45 14.14
C PRO A 25 27.19 17.84 13.95
N SER A 26 28.11 16.89 14.12
CA SER A 26 29.47 17.03 13.63
C SER A 26 29.41 17.31 12.13
N PRO A 27 30.30 18.13 11.54
CA PRO A 27 30.24 18.46 10.13
C PRO A 27 30.19 17.19 9.29
N SER A 28 29.06 16.96 8.64
CA SER A 28 28.88 15.84 7.73
C SER A 28 29.73 16.05 6.49
N VAL A 29 30.43 15.02 6.05
CA VAL A 29 31.06 15.01 4.73
C VAL A 29 29.98 14.56 3.75
N PRO A 30 29.44 15.42 2.89
CA PRO A 30 28.35 15.02 2.03
C PRO A 30 28.85 14.00 1.00
N ALA A 31 28.24 12.80 1.01
CA ALA A 31 28.49 11.75 0.02
C ALA A 31 27.64 11.95 -1.25
N GLU A 32 27.36 13.18 -1.57
CA GLU A 32 26.48 13.57 -2.69
C GLU A 32 27.11 14.69 -3.53
N THR A 33 26.65 14.79 -4.77
CA THR A 33 26.96 15.87 -5.68
C THR A 33 25.71 16.28 -6.43
N ALA A 34 25.54 17.58 -6.66
CA ALA A 34 24.46 18.07 -7.50
C ALA A 34 24.72 17.70 -8.98
N VAL A 35 23.74 17.06 -9.59
CA VAL A 35 23.71 16.86 -11.05
C VAL A 35 22.79 17.92 -11.68
N PRO A 36 23.02 18.32 -12.96
CA PRO A 36 22.19 19.29 -13.61
C PRO A 36 20.72 18.84 -13.66
N SER A 37 19.80 19.69 -13.23
CA SER A 37 18.35 19.48 -13.34
C SER A 37 17.88 19.81 -14.77
N SER A 38 18.41 19.08 -15.76
CA SER A 38 17.93 19.15 -17.14
C SER A 38 16.70 18.27 -17.33
N LYS A 39 15.94 18.47 -18.41
CA LYS A 39 14.89 17.52 -18.78
C LYS A 39 15.50 16.14 -18.97
N THR A 40 14.96 15.16 -18.24
CA THR A 40 15.33 13.75 -18.38
C THR A 40 14.56 13.10 -19.52
N ALA A 41 14.80 11.80 -19.75
CA ALA A 41 13.98 10.99 -20.65
C ALA A 41 12.48 11.02 -20.28
N ALA A 42 12.16 11.35 -19.02
CA ALA A 42 10.78 11.60 -18.57
C ALA A 42 10.15 12.89 -19.15
N GLY A 43 10.92 13.73 -19.86
CA GLY A 43 10.40 14.98 -20.42
C GLY A 43 10.21 16.13 -19.42
N ALA A 44 10.61 15.96 -18.16
CA ALA A 44 10.52 16.96 -17.11
C ALA A 44 11.83 17.05 -16.30
N PRO A 45 12.13 18.20 -15.63
CA PRO A 45 13.27 18.33 -14.75
C PRO A 45 13.15 17.42 -13.51
N LEU A 46 14.29 16.95 -13.00
CA LEU A 46 14.35 16.24 -11.72
C LEU A 46 13.92 17.16 -10.55
N PHE A 47 13.31 16.58 -9.51
CA PHE A 47 13.15 17.28 -8.24
C PHE A 47 14.53 17.57 -7.60
N HIS A 48 14.57 18.55 -6.70
CA HIS A 48 15.84 18.88 -6.01
C HIS A 48 16.42 17.64 -5.29
N SER A 49 15.60 16.87 -4.61
CA SER A 49 15.97 15.61 -3.96
C SER A 49 16.63 14.60 -4.91
N GLU A 50 16.28 14.62 -6.19
CA GLU A 50 16.79 13.72 -7.23
C GLU A 50 18.05 14.27 -7.92
N THR A 51 18.27 15.59 -7.85
CA THR A 51 19.53 16.18 -8.35
C THR A 51 20.71 15.92 -7.42
N LEU A 52 20.47 15.55 -6.17
CA LEU A 52 21.50 15.21 -5.20
C LEU A 52 21.80 13.71 -5.29
N GLN A 53 22.92 13.34 -5.92
CA GLN A 53 23.30 11.95 -6.20
C GLN A 53 24.69 11.61 -5.69
N SER A 54 24.85 10.35 -5.28
CA SER A 54 26.17 9.74 -5.10
C SER A 54 26.68 9.19 -6.43
N THR A 55 27.99 9.23 -6.63
CA THR A 55 28.65 8.69 -7.82
C THR A 55 29.94 7.99 -7.45
N ASP A 56 30.48 7.15 -8.33
CA ASP A 56 31.81 6.52 -8.11
C ASP A 56 32.89 7.58 -7.84
N GLY A 57 32.81 8.74 -8.55
CA GLY A 57 33.73 9.85 -8.34
C GLY A 57 33.62 10.53 -6.96
N VAL A 58 32.38 10.66 -6.43
CA VAL A 58 32.13 11.17 -5.07
C VAL A 58 32.71 10.19 -4.04
N LEU A 59 32.37 8.90 -4.16
CA LEU A 59 32.85 7.86 -3.22
C LEU A 59 34.37 7.75 -3.21
N THR A 60 35.02 7.88 -4.36
CA THR A 60 36.48 7.88 -4.46
C THR A 60 37.12 9.07 -3.71
N LYS A 61 36.53 10.27 -3.83
CA LYS A 61 37.04 11.50 -3.16
C LYS A 61 36.90 11.44 -1.63
N LEU A 62 35.95 10.68 -1.10
CA LEU A 62 35.72 10.54 0.34
C LEU A 62 36.85 9.78 1.05
N ASN A 63 37.71 9.08 0.32
CA ASN A 63 38.83 8.30 0.83
C ASN A 63 38.45 7.40 2.03
N LEU A 64 37.41 6.58 1.86
CA LEU A 64 36.83 5.75 2.91
C LEU A 64 37.70 4.56 3.32
N GLN A 65 38.94 4.46 2.79
CA GLN A 65 39.92 3.41 3.07
C GLN A 65 39.28 2.00 2.88
N ASN A 66 39.34 1.16 3.92
CA ASN A 66 38.82 -0.21 3.90
C ASN A 66 37.30 -0.28 3.80
N ASN A 67 36.58 0.82 3.97
CA ASN A 67 35.09 0.86 3.92
C ASN A 67 34.53 1.25 2.53
N THR A 68 35.40 1.55 1.55
CA THR A 68 34.93 1.96 0.21
C THR A 68 34.04 0.89 -0.45
N SER A 69 34.38 -0.39 -0.26
CA SER A 69 33.62 -1.52 -0.80
C SER A 69 32.17 -1.58 -0.28
N LEU A 70 31.90 -1.10 0.94
CA LEU A 70 30.58 -1.11 1.55
C LEU A 70 29.56 -0.23 0.79
N PHE A 71 30.06 0.81 0.11
CA PHE A 71 29.25 1.80 -0.60
C PHE A 71 29.40 1.72 -2.12
N ALA A 72 30.22 0.79 -2.63
CA ALA A 72 30.47 0.64 -4.06
C ALA A 72 29.19 0.28 -4.82
N PHE A 73 29.01 0.89 -5.99
CA PHE A 73 27.91 0.55 -6.90
C PHE A 73 28.09 -0.86 -7.47
N GLY A 74 26.95 -1.53 -7.74
CA GLY A 74 26.94 -2.80 -8.45
C GLY A 74 27.34 -2.64 -9.92
N SER A 75 27.84 -3.73 -10.54
CA SER A 75 28.10 -3.76 -11.97
C SER A 75 26.81 -3.74 -12.77
N ASN A 76 26.84 -3.12 -13.97
CA ASN A 76 25.73 -3.14 -14.91
C ASN A 76 25.62 -4.48 -15.69
N SER A 77 26.60 -5.37 -15.52
CA SER A 77 26.61 -6.66 -16.21
C SER A 77 25.92 -7.72 -15.35
N SER A 78 24.93 -8.38 -15.91
CA SER A 78 24.31 -9.60 -15.39
C SER A 78 25.28 -10.77 -15.14
N SER A 79 26.58 -10.55 -15.34
CA SER A 79 27.63 -11.56 -15.23
C SER A 79 28.29 -11.65 -13.85
N SER A 80 28.07 -10.73 -12.92
CA SER A 80 28.38 -11.01 -11.53
C SER A 80 27.22 -11.81 -10.93
N LYS A 81 27.19 -13.11 -11.19
CA LYS A 81 26.64 -14.06 -10.22
C LYS A 81 27.42 -13.78 -8.91
N LEU A 82 26.94 -12.84 -8.09
CA LEU A 82 27.05 -13.05 -6.67
C LEU A 82 26.53 -14.48 -6.51
N SER A 83 27.41 -15.41 -6.12
CA SER A 83 26.99 -16.79 -5.94
C SER A 83 25.70 -16.73 -5.15
N LEU A 84 24.62 -17.11 -5.83
CA LEU A 84 23.34 -17.35 -5.16
C LEU A 84 23.76 -18.28 -4.03
N GLY A 85 23.78 -17.78 -2.78
CA GLY A 85 24.25 -18.54 -1.63
C GLY A 85 23.53 -19.88 -1.62
N ASP A 86 24.19 -20.89 -1.11
CA ASP A 86 23.61 -22.23 -0.98
C ASP A 86 22.21 -22.15 -0.37
N SER A 87 21.32 -23.06 -0.76
CA SER A 87 20.01 -23.23 -0.14
C SER A 87 20.16 -23.21 1.39
N GLY A 88 19.35 -22.36 2.06
CA GLY A 88 19.43 -22.15 3.50
C GLY A 88 20.30 -20.96 3.95
N ALA A 89 21.06 -20.30 3.07
CA ALA A 89 21.79 -19.08 3.42
C ALA A 89 20.84 -17.94 3.80
N CYS A 90 21.11 -17.29 4.92
CA CYS A 90 20.27 -16.20 5.43
C CYS A 90 20.94 -14.84 5.19
N LYS A 91 20.13 -13.79 5.12
CA LYS A 91 20.61 -12.41 5.22
C LYS A 91 21.31 -12.20 6.57
N VAL A 92 22.34 -11.36 6.56
CA VAL A 92 23.08 -10.97 7.77
C VAL A 92 22.13 -10.33 8.78
N PHE A 93 22.20 -10.75 10.02
CA PHE A 93 21.26 -10.41 11.07
C PHE A 93 21.97 -9.87 12.32
N PRO A 94 21.34 -9.01 13.15
CA PRO A 94 21.92 -8.56 14.40
C PRO A 94 22.41 -9.71 15.28
N GLY A 95 23.70 -9.63 15.69
CA GLY A 95 24.38 -10.68 16.47
C GLY A 95 25.25 -11.63 15.65
N ASP A 96 25.17 -11.58 14.31
CA ASP A 96 26.11 -12.34 13.46
C ASP A 96 27.49 -11.69 13.46
N SER A 97 28.55 -12.46 13.19
CA SER A 97 29.94 -11.95 13.09
C SER A 97 30.10 -10.95 11.95
N GLU A 98 29.31 -11.08 10.89
CA GLU A 98 29.28 -10.22 9.70
C GLU A 98 28.43 -8.96 9.90
N TRP A 99 27.68 -8.86 11.02
CA TRP A 99 26.89 -7.65 11.30
C TRP A 99 27.82 -6.44 11.44
N PRO A 100 27.54 -5.33 10.72
CA PRO A 100 28.41 -4.17 10.76
C PRO A 100 28.65 -3.65 12.17
N SER A 101 29.90 -3.30 12.47
CA SER A 101 30.27 -2.74 13.77
C SER A 101 29.62 -1.38 14.02
N THR A 102 29.52 -0.97 15.28
CA THR A 102 29.03 0.36 15.67
C THR A 102 29.77 1.48 14.93
N SER A 103 31.09 1.33 14.72
CA SER A 103 31.89 2.33 13.96
C SER A 103 31.48 2.37 12.48
N THR A 104 31.12 1.23 11.89
CA THR A 104 30.62 1.16 10.52
C THR A 104 29.24 1.83 10.40
N TRP A 105 28.33 1.57 11.34
CA TRP A 105 27.03 2.26 11.39
C TRP A 105 27.19 3.76 11.59
N SER A 106 28.10 4.20 12.47
CA SER A 106 28.39 5.62 12.66
C SER A 106 29.02 6.29 11.42
N LEU A 107 29.83 5.56 10.65
CA LEU A 107 30.33 6.04 9.36
C LEU A 107 29.17 6.19 8.37
N PHE A 108 28.32 5.18 8.27
CA PHE A 108 27.15 5.20 7.38
C PHE A 108 26.23 6.38 7.70
N ASP A 109 25.91 6.60 8.98
CA ASP A 109 25.10 7.75 9.41
C ASP A 109 25.71 9.10 9.02
N ARG A 110 27.02 9.27 9.21
CA ARG A 110 27.71 10.49 8.76
C ARG A 110 27.60 10.71 7.25
N LEU A 111 27.72 9.64 6.45
CA LEU A 111 27.58 9.73 4.99
C LEU A 111 26.15 10.06 4.56
N LEU A 112 25.16 9.64 5.35
CA LEU A 112 23.76 9.99 5.17
C LEU A 112 23.40 11.40 5.68
N GLY A 113 24.35 12.13 6.27
CA GLY A 113 24.07 13.45 6.88
C GLY A 113 23.24 13.37 8.16
N GLY A 114 23.31 12.26 8.91
CA GLY A 114 22.55 12.05 10.15
C GLY A 114 21.12 11.58 9.93
N ALA A 115 20.81 10.97 8.78
CA ALA A 115 19.47 10.50 8.45
C ALA A 115 19.18 9.06 8.91
N LEU A 116 20.15 8.37 9.54
CA LEU A 116 19.96 7.02 10.07
C LEU A 116 19.25 7.08 11.42
N ILE A 117 18.19 6.32 11.55
CA ILE A 117 17.38 6.20 12.78
C ILE A 117 17.51 4.76 13.28
N GLU A 118 17.98 4.56 14.52
CA GLU A 118 17.83 3.27 15.18
C GLU A 118 16.39 3.14 15.66
N THR A 119 15.76 2.01 15.35
CA THR A 119 14.33 1.81 15.59
C THR A 119 14.03 1.66 17.08
N VAL A 120 13.13 2.49 17.55
CA VAL A 120 12.46 2.39 18.84
C VAL A 120 10.99 2.07 18.54
N PRO A 121 10.45 0.92 18.97
CA PRO A 121 9.07 0.57 18.68
C PRO A 121 8.08 1.63 19.15
N LEU A 122 7.07 1.93 18.37
CA LEU A 122 6.13 3.03 18.59
C LEU A 122 5.48 2.99 19.99
N ALA A 123 5.16 1.79 20.50
CA ALA A 123 4.58 1.61 21.84
C ALA A 123 5.60 1.36 22.96
N SER A 124 6.91 1.54 22.73
CA SER A 124 7.95 1.31 23.74
C SER A 124 7.76 2.16 25.00
N SER A 125 7.19 3.36 24.85
CA SER A 125 6.85 4.25 25.97
C SER A 125 5.87 3.65 26.98
N CYS A 126 5.17 2.56 26.64
CA CYS A 126 4.29 1.84 27.57
C CYS A 126 5.02 0.85 28.48
N PHE A 127 6.31 0.59 28.27
CA PHE A 127 7.03 -0.50 28.94
C PHE A 127 8.19 0.02 29.80
N SER A 128 8.15 -0.32 31.08
CA SER A 128 9.18 0.10 32.06
C SER A 128 10.58 -0.44 31.78
N SER A 129 10.72 -1.43 30.92
CA SER A 129 11.97 -2.01 30.47
C SER A 129 12.70 -1.18 29.39
N TRP A 130 12.02 -0.18 28.80
CA TRP A 130 12.58 0.69 27.77
C TRP A 130 13.02 2.04 28.37
N PRO A 131 14.15 2.61 27.87
CA PRO A 131 14.60 3.94 28.29
C PRO A 131 13.59 5.05 28.02
N GLU A 132 12.75 4.87 27.00
CA GLU A 132 11.70 5.79 26.55
C GLU A 132 10.40 5.67 27.34
N TYR A 133 10.36 4.88 28.42
CA TYR A 133 9.16 4.73 29.24
C TYR A 133 8.64 6.09 29.71
N ASP A 134 7.40 6.38 29.32
CA ASP A 134 6.67 7.59 29.68
C ASP A 134 5.16 7.32 29.62
N SER A 135 4.50 7.38 30.76
CA SER A 135 3.07 7.08 30.85
C SER A 135 2.18 8.08 30.10
N ALA A 136 2.59 9.34 29.98
CA ALA A 136 1.84 10.33 29.20
C ALA A 136 1.97 10.05 27.69
N GLN A 137 3.17 9.73 27.23
CA GLN A 137 3.41 9.33 25.85
C GLN A 137 2.73 7.99 25.53
N CYS A 138 2.74 7.01 26.44
CA CYS A 138 1.99 5.77 26.29
C CYS A 138 0.49 6.03 26.08
N ASN A 139 -0.12 6.89 26.90
CA ASN A 139 -1.52 7.26 26.75
C ASN A 139 -1.80 7.92 25.39
N LEU A 140 -0.90 8.79 24.89
CA LEU A 140 -1.04 9.38 23.57
C LEU A 140 -0.98 8.32 22.45
N VAL A 141 -0.02 7.41 22.52
CA VAL A 141 0.12 6.32 21.54
C VAL A 141 -1.10 5.40 21.60
N SER A 142 -1.54 5.00 22.79
CA SER A 142 -2.71 4.12 22.97
C SER A 142 -4.00 4.73 22.42
N ASN A 143 -4.24 6.01 22.69
CA ASN A 143 -5.43 6.72 22.22
C ASN A 143 -5.46 6.96 20.70
N ASN A 144 -4.30 6.99 20.04
CA ASN A 144 -4.16 7.21 18.61
C ASN A 144 -3.68 5.94 17.87
N TRP A 145 -3.64 4.79 18.52
CA TRP A 145 -3.08 3.56 17.93
C TRP A 145 -3.75 3.15 16.62
N THR A 146 -5.03 3.43 16.48
CA THR A 146 -5.79 3.11 15.28
C THR A 146 -5.80 4.23 14.23
N ASP A 147 -5.09 5.34 14.47
CA ASP A 147 -4.94 6.44 13.51
C ASP A 147 -3.80 6.12 12.51
N SER A 148 -4.13 6.04 11.23
CA SER A 148 -3.18 5.75 10.17
C SER A 148 -2.06 6.81 10.04
N ASN A 149 -2.30 8.07 10.44
CA ASN A 149 -1.27 9.10 10.45
C ASN A 149 -0.15 8.81 11.46
N LEU A 150 -0.49 8.23 12.63
CA LEU A 150 0.50 7.84 13.64
C LEU A 150 1.54 6.87 13.06
N HIS A 151 1.06 5.82 12.38
CA HIS A 151 1.93 4.80 11.78
C HIS A 151 2.65 5.31 10.52
N ALA A 152 2.01 6.14 9.70
CA ALA A 152 2.64 6.72 8.52
C ALA A 152 3.82 7.64 8.89
N ALA A 153 3.69 8.39 9.98
CA ALA A 153 4.70 9.32 10.49
C ALA A 153 5.88 8.64 11.21
N ASP A 154 5.76 7.36 11.57
CA ASP A 154 6.85 6.59 12.18
C ASP A 154 7.70 5.92 11.10
N PRO A 155 9.06 5.92 11.21
CA PRO A 155 9.94 5.38 10.18
C PRO A 155 9.87 3.85 10.00
N ALA A 156 9.37 3.10 10.98
CA ALA A 156 9.43 1.64 11.01
C ALA A 156 8.08 0.94 11.25
N SER A 157 7.13 1.62 11.91
CA SER A 157 5.81 1.04 12.20
C SER A 157 4.97 0.88 10.92
N ILE A 158 4.27 -0.24 10.81
CA ILE A 158 3.32 -0.51 9.72
C ILE A 158 1.88 -0.59 10.25
N MET A 159 0.90 -0.54 9.36
CA MET A 159 -0.52 -0.50 9.73
C MET A 159 -1.10 -1.89 10.10
N TRP A 160 -0.26 -2.92 10.09
CA TRP A 160 -0.60 -4.30 10.43
C TRP A 160 0.40 -4.89 11.42
N PRO A 161 0.31 -4.58 12.74
CA PRO A 161 1.24 -5.04 13.78
C PRO A 161 1.34 -6.58 13.88
N LEU A 162 0.37 -7.31 13.34
CA LEU A 162 0.43 -8.77 13.19
C LEU A 162 1.73 -9.20 12.49
N TYR A 163 2.11 -8.49 11.43
CA TYR A 163 3.29 -8.84 10.63
C TYR A 163 4.62 -8.32 11.21
N GLU A 164 4.57 -7.47 12.23
CA GLU A 164 5.72 -7.13 13.08
C GLU A 164 5.93 -8.14 14.22
N GLY A 165 5.12 -9.21 14.26
CA GLY A 165 5.15 -10.24 15.30
C GLY A 165 4.43 -9.84 16.59
N ARG A 166 3.68 -8.75 16.60
CA ARG A 166 2.94 -8.23 17.78
C ARG A 166 3.85 -8.02 18.99
N THR A 167 5.11 -7.67 18.75
CA THR A 167 6.19 -7.69 19.76
C THR A 167 6.20 -6.48 20.67
N CYS A 168 5.48 -5.40 20.30
CA CYS A 168 5.37 -4.19 21.11
C CYS A 168 4.04 -3.47 20.82
N LEU A 169 3.00 -3.81 21.53
CA LEU A 169 1.66 -3.21 21.41
C LEU A 169 1.35 -2.32 22.62
N PRO A 170 0.53 -1.28 22.48
CA PRO A 170 0.09 -0.47 23.64
C PRO A 170 -0.58 -1.35 24.69
N THR A 171 -0.27 -1.08 25.95
CA THR A 171 -0.79 -1.82 27.09
C THR A 171 -0.75 -0.99 28.37
N ASP A 172 -1.66 -1.29 29.31
CA ASP A 172 -1.62 -0.76 30.67
C ASP A 172 -0.67 -1.57 31.58
N ASP A 173 -0.26 -2.77 31.15
CA ASP A 173 0.73 -3.59 31.87
C ASP A 173 2.15 -3.15 31.49
N THR A 174 2.70 -2.22 32.27
CA THR A 174 4.05 -1.68 32.06
C THR A 174 5.17 -2.70 32.30
N SER A 175 4.89 -3.86 32.91
CA SER A 175 5.86 -4.94 33.19
C SER A 175 5.97 -5.94 32.04
N GLY A 176 5.11 -5.83 31.02
CA GLY A 176 5.10 -6.69 29.84
C GLY A 176 6.38 -6.61 29.02
N THR A 177 6.43 -7.38 27.94
CA THR A 177 7.59 -7.45 27.03
C THR A 177 7.33 -6.63 25.78
N CYS A 178 8.28 -5.74 25.45
CA CYS A 178 8.34 -5.03 24.18
C CYS A 178 9.73 -5.25 23.57
N THR A 179 9.77 -5.69 22.32
CA THR A 179 11.01 -5.89 21.56
C THR A 179 10.87 -5.30 20.15
N VAL A 180 12.02 -5.09 19.47
CA VAL A 180 12.02 -4.61 18.09
C VAL A 180 11.33 -5.62 17.15
N GLY A 181 11.46 -6.92 17.43
CA GLY A 181 10.75 -7.95 16.67
C GLY A 181 10.87 -7.82 15.17
N GLY A 182 9.72 -7.79 14.49
CA GLY A 182 9.62 -7.68 13.03
C GLY A 182 9.84 -6.27 12.47
N TYR A 183 9.99 -5.25 13.30
CA TYR A 183 10.41 -3.91 12.82
C TYR A 183 11.81 -3.98 12.18
N SER A 184 12.09 -3.09 11.21
CA SER A 184 13.46 -2.89 10.73
C SER A 184 14.36 -2.40 11.86
N LYS A 185 15.61 -2.91 11.94
CA LYS A 185 16.56 -2.51 13.01
C LYS A 185 16.98 -1.05 12.92
N TYR A 186 17.16 -0.57 11.69
CA TYR A 186 17.45 0.83 11.36
C TYR A 186 16.55 1.29 10.23
N ALA A 187 16.27 2.58 10.16
CA ALA A 187 15.58 3.22 9.04
C ALA A 187 16.36 4.45 8.57
N VAL A 188 16.41 4.67 7.27
CA VAL A 188 16.95 5.91 6.68
C VAL A 188 15.79 6.81 6.31
N ASN A 189 15.69 7.97 6.94
CA ASN A 189 14.76 9.02 6.58
C ASN A 189 15.28 9.77 5.35
N VAL A 190 14.91 9.31 4.16
CA VAL A 190 15.51 9.81 2.93
C VAL A 190 14.94 11.16 2.50
N SER A 191 15.83 12.06 2.11
CA SER A 191 15.55 13.37 1.53
C SER A 191 16.30 13.60 0.21
N SER A 192 17.17 12.66 -0.21
CA SER A 192 17.86 12.72 -1.50
C SER A 192 18.08 11.33 -2.09
N VAL A 193 18.27 11.29 -3.41
CA VAL A 193 18.65 10.07 -4.14
C VAL A 193 19.99 9.53 -3.63
N ALA A 194 20.94 10.39 -3.27
CA ALA A 194 22.23 9.96 -2.73
C ALA A 194 22.08 9.07 -1.49
N GLN A 195 21.17 9.43 -0.58
CA GLN A 195 20.90 8.62 0.62
C GLN A 195 20.32 7.25 0.29
N ILE A 196 19.40 7.17 -0.70
CA ILE A 196 18.85 5.90 -1.18
C ILE A 196 19.96 5.05 -1.82
N GLN A 197 20.82 5.64 -2.67
CA GLN A 197 21.93 4.96 -3.33
C GLN A 197 22.92 4.38 -2.31
N LEU A 198 23.28 5.16 -1.28
CA LEU A 198 24.15 4.71 -0.19
C LEU A 198 23.52 3.55 0.59
N ALA A 199 22.22 3.64 0.92
CA ALA A 199 21.52 2.60 1.68
C ALA A 199 21.38 1.29 0.88
N VAL A 200 21.03 1.38 -0.41
CA VAL A 200 20.97 0.24 -1.33
C VAL A 200 22.35 -0.44 -1.45
N ASN A 201 23.40 0.35 -1.68
CA ASN A 201 24.75 -0.17 -1.81
C ASN A 201 25.23 -0.80 -0.51
N PHE A 202 24.98 -0.15 0.63
CA PHE A 202 25.35 -0.67 1.94
C PHE A 202 24.67 -2.01 2.23
N ALA A 203 23.33 -2.09 2.09
CA ALA A 203 22.59 -3.32 2.34
C ALA A 203 23.03 -4.47 1.41
N ARG A 204 23.23 -4.18 0.10
CA ARG A 204 23.72 -5.17 -0.87
C ARG A 204 25.12 -5.68 -0.49
N ASN A 205 26.06 -4.77 -0.19
CA ASN A 205 27.46 -5.14 0.00
C ASN A 205 27.73 -5.74 1.40
N THR A 206 26.85 -5.52 2.38
CA THR A 206 26.91 -6.16 3.72
C THR A 206 26.05 -7.41 3.83
N GLY A 207 25.20 -7.68 2.85
CA GLY A 207 24.28 -8.82 2.91
C GLY A 207 23.09 -8.64 3.88
N ILE A 208 22.86 -7.44 4.41
CA ILE A 208 21.73 -7.14 5.31
C ILE A 208 20.42 -7.16 4.52
N ARG A 209 19.32 -7.59 5.17
CA ARG A 209 17.98 -7.46 4.63
C ARG A 209 17.63 -5.99 4.40
N LEU A 210 17.06 -5.66 3.24
CA LEU A 210 16.53 -4.34 2.91
C LEU A 210 15.01 -4.37 2.85
N VAL A 211 14.36 -3.36 3.41
CA VAL A 211 12.91 -3.13 3.25
C VAL A 211 12.66 -1.68 2.84
N VAL A 212 11.56 -1.44 2.14
CA VAL A 212 11.15 -0.08 1.75
C VAL A 212 9.80 0.22 2.39
N LYS A 213 9.74 1.29 3.16
CA LYS A 213 8.50 1.79 3.74
C LYS A 213 8.15 3.15 3.15
N ASN A 214 6.95 3.27 2.62
CA ASN A 214 6.32 4.55 2.31
C ASN A 214 5.45 4.99 3.49
N THR A 215 4.19 4.58 3.52
CA THR A 215 3.25 4.81 4.63
C THR A 215 2.97 3.54 5.46
N GLY A 216 3.22 2.35 4.92
CA GLY A 216 3.04 1.07 5.61
C GLY A 216 1.64 0.49 5.50
N HIS A 217 0.85 0.90 4.52
CA HIS A 217 -0.55 0.50 4.33
C HIS A 217 -0.78 -0.93 3.83
N ASP A 218 0.21 -1.59 3.23
CA ASP A 218 0.00 -2.93 2.66
C ASP A 218 -0.51 -3.95 3.70
N PHE A 219 -1.36 -4.88 3.25
CA PHE A 219 -2.04 -5.83 4.13
C PHE A 219 -1.24 -7.10 4.43
N ASN A 220 0.00 -7.22 3.93
CA ASN A 220 0.80 -8.44 4.03
C ASN A 220 2.19 -8.24 4.67
N GLY A 221 2.45 -7.08 5.29
CA GLY A 221 3.74 -6.82 5.97
C GLY A 221 4.91 -6.61 5.02
N LYS A 222 4.68 -6.05 3.82
CA LYS A 222 5.71 -5.83 2.80
C LYS A 222 6.72 -4.75 3.16
N SER A 223 6.36 -3.85 4.10
CA SER A 223 7.13 -2.67 4.48
C SER A 223 7.91 -2.82 5.78
N THR A 224 8.06 -4.06 6.31
CA THR A 224 8.74 -4.35 7.58
C THR A 224 9.61 -5.59 7.49
N GLY A 225 10.49 -5.82 8.47
CA GLY A 225 11.31 -7.03 8.53
C GLY A 225 12.38 -7.00 9.61
N ALA A 226 12.41 -8.06 10.43
CA ALA A 226 13.39 -8.21 11.49
C ALA A 226 14.83 -8.09 10.97
N GLY A 227 15.66 -7.33 11.68
CA GLY A 227 17.07 -7.12 11.36
C GLY A 227 17.33 -6.33 10.07
N ALA A 228 16.31 -5.78 9.44
CA ALA A 228 16.46 -5.05 8.17
C ALA A 228 17.00 -3.63 8.35
N LEU A 229 17.56 -3.09 7.25
CA LEU A 229 17.71 -1.67 6.99
C LEU A 229 16.47 -1.19 6.24
N GLY A 230 15.66 -0.32 6.84
CA GLY A 230 14.51 0.31 6.24
C GLY A 230 14.90 1.54 5.42
N ILE A 231 14.29 1.74 4.26
CA ILE A 231 14.34 2.99 3.50
C ILE A 231 12.96 3.62 3.57
N TRP A 232 12.86 4.74 4.28
CA TRP A 232 11.61 5.44 4.52
C TRP A 232 11.42 6.59 3.53
N THR A 233 10.59 6.36 2.50
CA THR A 233 10.39 7.30 1.38
C THR A 233 9.28 8.31 1.62
N HIS A 234 8.60 8.23 2.76
CA HIS A 234 7.43 9.05 3.11
C HIS A 234 7.66 10.56 2.96
N ASN A 235 8.88 11.03 3.18
CA ASN A 235 9.21 12.46 3.17
C ASN A 235 9.61 13.00 1.78
N LEU A 236 9.54 12.21 0.73
CA LEU A 236 9.66 12.69 -0.65
C LEU A 236 8.32 13.26 -1.12
N LYS A 237 8.04 14.52 -0.75
CA LYS A 237 6.71 15.15 -0.81
C LYS A 237 6.50 16.15 -1.95
N ASP A 238 7.48 16.31 -2.83
CA ASP A 238 7.39 17.30 -3.93
C ASP A 238 6.22 16.99 -4.87
N ILE A 239 5.45 18.02 -5.25
CA ILE A 239 4.38 17.95 -6.24
C ILE A 239 4.59 19.09 -7.25
N GLN A 240 4.64 18.74 -8.53
CA GLN A 240 4.76 19.69 -9.63
C GLN A 240 3.69 19.44 -10.69
N TYR A 241 2.83 20.42 -10.95
CA TYR A 241 1.92 20.40 -12.08
C TYR A 241 2.65 20.75 -13.37
N LEU A 242 2.43 19.96 -14.42
CA LEU A 242 3.04 20.08 -15.74
C LEU A 242 1.93 20.36 -16.75
N GLU A 243 1.58 21.63 -16.95
CA GLU A 243 0.44 22.06 -17.77
C GLU A 243 0.53 21.56 -19.23
N ASN A 244 1.74 21.55 -19.79
CA ASN A 244 2.00 21.24 -21.19
C ASN A 244 3.08 20.13 -21.27
N TYR A 245 2.85 19.02 -20.59
CA TYR A 245 3.78 17.90 -20.65
C TYR A 245 3.84 17.28 -22.05
N GLN A 246 5.05 16.98 -22.52
CA GLN A 246 5.35 16.38 -23.82
C GLN A 246 6.31 15.22 -23.60
N GLY A 247 5.88 14.01 -23.91
CA GLY A 247 6.74 12.82 -23.78
C GLY A 247 5.93 11.53 -23.81
N GLN A 248 6.59 10.45 -24.16
CA GLN A 248 6.03 9.09 -24.07
C GLN A 248 4.74 8.88 -24.86
N GLY A 249 4.64 9.45 -26.07
CA GLY A 249 3.43 9.39 -26.88
C GLY A 249 2.24 10.19 -26.31
N TYR A 250 2.46 10.95 -25.24
CA TYR A 250 1.44 11.78 -24.58
C TYR A 250 1.74 13.27 -24.71
N SER A 251 0.72 14.06 -24.98
CA SER A 251 0.74 15.51 -24.96
C SER A 251 -0.47 16.01 -24.19
N GLY A 252 -0.25 16.70 -23.07
CA GLY A 252 -1.31 17.20 -22.23
C GLY A 252 -0.87 17.48 -20.80
N PRO A 253 -1.80 17.83 -19.90
CA PRO A 253 -1.48 18.08 -18.51
C PRO A 253 -1.09 16.81 -17.76
N ALA A 254 -0.07 16.92 -16.92
CA ALA A 254 0.41 15.85 -16.06
C ALA A 254 0.79 16.39 -14.67
N VAL A 255 1.00 15.51 -13.72
CA VAL A 255 1.56 15.84 -12.42
C VAL A 255 2.78 14.98 -12.15
N ARG A 256 3.87 15.60 -11.72
CA ARG A 256 5.01 14.90 -11.13
C ARG A 256 4.86 14.91 -9.61
N MET A 257 5.02 13.78 -8.98
CA MET A 257 4.91 13.66 -7.52
C MET A 257 5.96 12.71 -6.96
N GLY A 258 6.54 13.11 -5.83
CA GLY A 258 7.47 12.31 -5.06
C GLY A 258 6.81 11.07 -4.46
N ALA A 259 7.61 10.03 -4.21
CA ALA A 259 7.11 8.73 -3.75
C ALA A 259 6.30 8.81 -2.45
N GLY A 260 6.59 9.78 -1.56
CA GLY A 260 5.91 9.96 -0.28
C GLY A 260 4.59 10.72 -0.34
N VAL A 261 4.17 11.23 -1.50
CA VAL A 261 2.92 11.98 -1.65
C VAL A 261 1.72 11.08 -1.37
N GLN A 262 0.87 11.51 -0.43
CA GLN A 262 -0.34 10.81 -0.01
C GLN A 262 -1.58 11.29 -0.79
N ALA A 263 -2.66 10.49 -0.76
CA ALA A 263 -3.91 10.81 -1.45
C ALA A 263 -4.47 12.19 -1.03
N THR A 264 -4.47 12.49 0.27
CA THR A 264 -4.90 13.80 0.79
C THR A 264 -4.11 14.96 0.16
N GLU A 265 -2.80 14.80 -0.01
CA GLU A 265 -1.91 15.86 -0.50
C GLU A 265 -2.14 16.12 -2.01
N ILE A 266 -2.19 15.05 -2.81
CA ILE A 266 -2.40 15.21 -4.26
C ILE A 266 -3.81 15.69 -4.59
N TYR A 267 -4.86 15.23 -3.87
CA TYR A 267 -6.22 15.66 -4.14
C TYR A 267 -6.47 17.11 -3.72
N ALA A 268 -5.88 17.55 -2.58
CA ALA A 268 -5.92 18.96 -2.19
C ALA A 268 -5.23 19.85 -3.24
N LYS A 269 -4.08 19.42 -3.77
CA LYS A 269 -3.36 20.12 -4.83
C LYS A 269 -4.13 20.13 -6.15
N ALA A 270 -4.78 19.03 -6.49
CA ALA A 270 -5.63 18.91 -7.67
C ALA A 270 -6.82 19.89 -7.61
N LYS A 271 -7.48 20.01 -6.44
CA LYS A 271 -8.54 21.00 -6.22
C LYS A 271 -8.01 22.43 -6.39
N GLU A 272 -6.87 22.76 -5.77
CA GLU A 272 -6.23 24.09 -5.86
C GLU A 272 -5.97 24.49 -7.32
N LEU A 273 -5.50 23.57 -8.15
CA LEU A 273 -5.08 23.84 -9.53
C LEU A 273 -6.14 23.49 -10.59
N GLY A 274 -7.30 22.96 -10.19
CA GLY A 274 -8.44 22.74 -11.08
C GLY A 274 -8.33 21.49 -11.97
N PHE A 275 -7.61 20.44 -11.54
CA PHE A 275 -7.55 19.17 -12.24
C PHE A 275 -8.03 18.00 -11.36
N THR A 276 -8.07 16.81 -11.92
CA THR A 276 -8.38 15.57 -11.21
C THR A 276 -7.22 14.58 -11.39
N ALA A 277 -6.72 14.02 -10.28
CA ALA A 277 -5.70 12.97 -10.27
C ALA A 277 -6.32 11.63 -9.87
N VAL A 278 -5.88 10.52 -10.49
CA VAL A 278 -6.33 9.17 -10.14
C VAL A 278 -5.50 8.66 -8.97
N GLY A 279 -6.15 8.33 -7.87
CA GLY A 279 -5.59 7.76 -6.65
C GLY A 279 -6.66 6.96 -5.90
N GLY A 280 -6.33 6.39 -4.74
CA GLY A 280 -7.22 5.55 -3.93
C GLY A 280 -8.21 6.32 -3.05
N GLU A 281 -9.05 5.57 -2.35
CA GLU A 281 -9.96 6.13 -1.33
C GLU A 281 -9.26 6.44 -0.02
N GLY A 282 -8.20 5.71 0.32
CA GLY A 282 -7.48 5.85 1.58
C GLY A 282 -6.72 7.17 1.71
N LYS A 283 -7.01 7.92 2.80
CA LYS A 283 -6.50 9.30 3.00
C LYS A 283 -4.99 9.36 3.16
N THR A 284 -4.41 8.40 3.84
CA THR A 284 -2.97 8.37 4.16
C THR A 284 -2.14 7.45 3.26
N VAL A 285 -2.77 6.80 2.25
CA VAL A 285 -2.06 5.96 1.29
C VAL A 285 -1.11 6.80 0.42
N GLY A 286 0.14 6.35 0.29
CA GLY A 286 1.13 6.96 -0.61
C GLY A 286 0.85 6.60 -2.06
N VAL A 287 0.37 7.57 -2.85
CA VAL A 287 -0.10 7.34 -4.22
C VAL A 287 1.02 6.91 -5.15
N ALA A 288 2.17 7.56 -5.10
CA ALA A 288 3.34 7.27 -5.95
C ALA A 288 4.25 6.15 -5.42
N GLY A 289 3.85 5.49 -4.34
CA GLY A 289 4.55 4.36 -3.72
C GLY A 289 3.95 3.01 -4.09
N GLY A 290 3.82 2.12 -3.08
CA GLY A 290 3.33 0.75 -3.27
C GLY A 290 1.96 0.64 -3.92
N TYR A 291 1.10 1.65 -3.76
CA TYR A 291 -0.22 1.70 -4.36
C TYR A 291 -0.17 1.63 -5.89
N VAL A 292 0.51 2.56 -6.54
CA VAL A 292 0.62 2.59 -8.01
C VAL A 292 1.44 1.39 -8.53
N LEU A 293 2.46 0.97 -7.78
CA LEU A 293 3.31 -0.16 -8.16
C LEU A 293 2.56 -1.51 -8.10
N GLY A 294 1.48 -1.61 -7.34
CA GLY A 294 0.59 -2.78 -7.27
C GLY A 294 -0.62 -2.73 -8.21
N GLY A 295 -0.76 -1.67 -9.00
CA GLY A 295 -1.91 -1.41 -9.87
C GLY A 295 -2.74 -0.23 -9.39
N GLY A 296 -3.33 -0.30 -8.20
CA GLY A 296 -4.07 0.79 -7.55
C GLY A 296 -5.45 1.04 -8.14
N HIS A 297 -6.52 0.50 -7.53
CA HIS A 297 -7.88 0.87 -7.89
C HIS A 297 -8.30 2.22 -7.28
N SER A 298 -9.28 2.86 -7.87
CA SER A 298 -9.70 4.23 -7.57
C SER A 298 -11.23 4.35 -7.64
N PRO A 299 -11.84 5.30 -6.91
CA PRO A 299 -13.22 5.70 -7.15
C PRO A 299 -13.50 6.14 -8.60
N MET A 300 -12.46 6.33 -9.39
CA MET A 300 -12.53 6.69 -10.82
C MET A 300 -12.13 5.55 -11.77
N SER A 301 -11.87 4.35 -11.26
CA SER A 301 -11.40 3.23 -12.10
C SER A 301 -12.37 2.84 -13.20
N SER A 302 -13.68 2.98 -12.97
CA SER A 302 -14.71 2.69 -13.97
C SER A 302 -14.66 3.64 -15.18
N ILE A 303 -13.93 4.77 -15.09
CA ILE A 303 -13.78 5.76 -16.16
C ILE A 303 -12.34 5.77 -16.69
N TYR A 304 -11.33 5.77 -15.79
CA TYR A 304 -9.93 6.03 -16.15
C TYR A 304 -9.01 4.81 -15.98
N GLY A 305 -9.53 3.64 -15.60
CA GLY A 305 -8.72 2.45 -15.33
C GLY A 305 -8.00 2.55 -13.97
N LEU A 306 -6.87 1.88 -13.86
CA LEU A 306 -6.05 1.85 -12.65
C LEU A 306 -5.12 3.07 -12.56
N ALA A 307 -4.62 3.37 -11.35
CA ALA A 307 -3.62 4.41 -11.16
C ALA A 307 -2.32 4.10 -11.91
N ALA A 308 -1.93 2.83 -12.01
CA ALA A 308 -0.78 2.38 -12.80
C ALA A 308 -0.92 2.70 -14.30
N ASP A 309 -2.14 2.78 -14.82
CA ASP A 309 -2.40 3.10 -16.23
C ASP A 309 -2.14 4.59 -16.53
N GLN A 310 -2.19 5.44 -15.51
CA GLN A 310 -1.95 6.88 -15.65
C GLN A 310 -0.47 7.24 -15.73
N VAL A 311 0.43 6.33 -15.34
CA VAL A 311 1.87 6.61 -15.21
C VAL A 311 2.51 6.78 -16.58
N LEU A 312 3.27 7.87 -16.75
CA LEU A 312 4.02 8.21 -17.95
C LEU A 312 5.53 7.99 -17.80
N ALA A 313 6.05 8.16 -16.58
CA ALA A 313 7.46 7.96 -16.26
C ALA A 313 7.65 7.66 -14.77
N LEU A 314 8.75 6.98 -14.44
CA LEU A 314 9.19 6.75 -13.06
C LEU A 314 10.67 7.09 -12.93
N GLU A 315 11.03 7.67 -11.79
CA GLU A 315 12.42 7.84 -11.35
C GLU A 315 12.68 6.87 -10.21
N LEU A 316 13.79 6.13 -10.25
CA LEU A 316 14.08 5.13 -9.22
C LEU A 316 15.55 4.78 -9.08
N VAL A 317 15.89 4.21 -7.92
CA VAL A 317 17.19 3.58 -7.65
C VAL A 317 17.07 2.06 -7.78
N LEU A 318 17.87 1.47 -8.66
CA LEU A 318 17.92 0.03 -8.92
C LEU A 318 18.72 -0.74 -7.83
N ALA A 319 18.65 -2.07 -7.84
CA ALA A 319 19.42 -2.93 -6.93
C ALA A 319 20.94 -2.74 -7.02
N ASN A 320 21.47 -2.28 -8.16
CA ASN A 320 22.88 -1.95 -8.32
C ASN A 320 23.27 -0.54 -7.76
N GLY A 321 22.32 0.19 -7.18
CA GLY A 321 22.48 1.53 -6.64
C GLY A 321 22.40 2.66 -7.68
N ARG A 322 22.21 2.35 -8.96
CA ARG A 322 22.11 3.36 -10.03
C ARG A 322 20.74 4.00 -10.05
N PHE A 323 20.71 5.33 -10.16
CA PHE A 323 19.49 6.10 -10.37
C PHE A 323 19.17 6.16 -11.86
N VAL A 324 17.94 5.90 -12.23
CA VAL A 324 17.47 5.82 -13.62
C VAL A 324 16.11 6.46 -13.80
N THR A 325 15.87 6.97 -15.00
CA THR A 325 14.57 7.37 -15.53
C THR A 325 14.02 6.24 -16.40
N VAL A 326 12.82 5.78 -16.11
CA VAL A 326 12.18 4.67 -16.80
C VAL A 326 10.87 5.14 -17.44
N THR A 327 10.76 4.87 -18.73
CA THR A 327 9.62 5.21 -19.59
C THR A 327 9.33 4.06 -20.55
N GLU A 328 8.21 4.12 -21.26
CA GLU A 328 7.88 3.16 -22.31
C GLU A 328 8.96 3.12 -23.41
N GLU A 329 9.64 4.25 -23.69
CA GLU A 329 10.65 4.36 -24.75
C GLU A 329 12.07 3.99 -24.30
N THR A 330 12.41 4.23 -23.01
CA THR A 330 13.79 4.06 -22.53
C THR A 330 14.08 2.67 -21.97
N ASP A 331 13.13 2.10 -21.22
CA ASP A 331 13.21 0.74 -20.67
C ASP A 331 11.79 0.15 -20.56
N PRO A 332 11.19 -0.28 -21.69
CA PRO A 332 9.80 -0.72 -21.75
C PRO A 332 9.50 -1.91 -20.85
N ASP A 333 10.45 -2.81 -20.66
CA ASP A 333 10.28 -3.98 -19.78
C ASP A 333 10.16 -3.57 -18.32
N LEU A 334 11.05 -2.70 -17.84
CA LEU A 334 11.02 -2.21 -16.47
C LEU A 334 9.83 -1.27 -16.24
N PHE A 335 9.50 -0.43 -17.23
CA PHE A 335 8.31 0.42 -17.20
C PHE A 335 7.02 -0.39 -17.06
N TRP A 336 6.90 -1.48 -17.82
CA TRP A 336 5.80 -2.41 -17.71
C TRP A 336 5.75 -3.06 -16.30
N ALA A 337 6.90 -3.59 -15.83
CA ALA A 337 6.99 -4.30 -14.56
C ALA A 337 6.68 -3.41 -13.33
N LEU A 338 7.11 -2.14 -13.34
CA LEU A 338 6.87 -1.19 -12.25
C LEU A 338 5.40 -0.75 -12.14
N ARG A 339 4.59 -0.97 -13.16
CA ARG A 339 3.17 -0.62 -13.20
C ARG A 339 2.28 -1.83 -12.94
N GLY A 340 2.46 -2.50 -11.76
CA GLY A 340 1.66 -3.65 -11.35
C GLY A 340 2.44 -4.80 -10.70
N GLY A 341 3.77 -4.85 -10.88
CA GLY A 341 4.61 -5.94 -10.34
C GLY A 341 4.89 -5.86 -8.84
N GLY A 342 4.35 -4.84 -8.17
CA GLY A 342 4.43 -4.67 -6.71
C GLY A 342 5.59 -3.81 -6.23
N GLY A 343 5.36 -3.12 -5.11
CA GLY A 343 6.39 -2.36 -4.41
C GLY A 343 7.50 -3.25 -3.85
N ASN A 344 8.69 -2.66 -3.62
CA ASN A 344 9.86 -3.36 -3.08
C ASN A 344 10.28 -4.60 -3.91
N THR A 345 10.22 -4.51 -5.23
CA THR A 345 10.48 -5.64 -6.13
C THR A 345 11.63 -5.38 -7.11
N TYR A 346 11.60 -4.27 -7.84
CA TYR A 346 12.55 -3.97 -8.92
C TYR A 346 13.47 -2.80 -8.62
N GLY A 347 13.13 -1.96 -7.65
CA GLY A 347 13.86 -0.76 -7.27
C GLY A 347 13.07 0.10 -6.30
N ILE A 348 13.66 1.21 -5.90
CA ILE A 348 13.08 2.19 -4.98
C ILE A 348 12.68 3.42 -5.78
N VAL A 349 11.38 3.58 -6.02
CA VAL A 349 10.82 4.73 -6.74
C VAL A 349 10.97 6.00 -5.88
N THR A 350 11.42 7.08 -6.52
CA THR A 350 11.58 8.40 -5.89
C THR A 350 10.51 9.38 -6.33
N SER A 351 10.08 9.29 -7.58
CA SER A 351 8.95 10.05 -8.12
C SER A 351 8.32 9.36 -9.32
N ILE A 352 7.09 9.77 -9.63
CA ILE A 352 6.38 9.40 -10.86
C ILE A 352 5.87 10.64 -11.59
N ILE A 353 5.67 10.53 -12.90
CA ILE A 353 4.85 11.45 -13.70
C ILE A 353 3.58 10.72 -14.08
N SER A 354 2.44 11.31 -13.76
CA SER A 354 1.11 10.73 -13.98
C SER A 354 0.24 11.69 -14.78
N ARG A 355 -0.58 11.14 -15.67
CA ARG A 355 -1.64 11.88 -16.35
C ARG A 355 -2.59 12.48 -15.33
N VAL A 356 -3.16 13.64 -15.66
CA VAL A 356 -4.27 14.22 -14.92
C VAL A 356 -5.43 14.51 -15.88
N HIS A 357 -6.62 14.61 -15.30
CA HIS A 357 -7.86 14.77 -16.04
C HIS A 357 -8.51 16.12 -15.72
N PRO A 358 -9.43 16.61 -16.55
CA PRO A 358 -10.21 17.80 -16.24
C PRO A 358 -10.94 17.64 -14.90
N LYS A 359 -11.23 18.76 -14.25
CA LYS A 359 -12.07 18.81 -13.05
C LYS A 359 -13.39 18.07 -13.29
N VAL A 360 -13.76 17.16 -12.39
CA VAL A 360 -15.02 16.40 -12.44
C VAL A 360 -15.93 16.78 -11.28
N GLY A 361 -17.24 16.85 -11.53
CA GLY A 361 -18.25 16.86 -10.48
C GLY A 361 -18.61 15.45 -10.04
N VAL A 362 -19.10 15.29 -8.82
CA VAL A 362 -19.44 13.98 -8.25
C VAL A 362 -20.72 14.06 -7.45
N THR A 363 -21.62 13.12 -7.68
CA THR A 363 -22.75 12.87 -6.76
C THR A 363 -22.40 11.71 -5.84
N THR A 364 -22.50 11.94 -4.54
CA THR A 364 -22.30 10.93 -3.49
C THR A 364 -23.63 10.57 -2.85
N SER A 365 -23.78 9.32 -2.40
CA SER A 365 -24.95 8.90 -1.63
C SER A 365 -24.57 7.86 -0.59
N THR A 366 -25.04 8.05 0.65
CA THR A 366 -24.86 7.09 1.74
C THR A 366 -26.22 6.69 2.31
N PHE A 367 -26.41 5.42 2.59
CA PHE A 367 -27.62 4.88 3.20
C PHE A 367 -27.41 3.46 3.70
N SER A 368 -28.33 3.00 4.53
CA SER A 368 -28.29 1.65 5.05
C SER A 368 -29.69 1.06 5.16
N PHE A 369 -29.77 -0.27 5.24
CA PHE A 369 -30.95 -1.01 5.64
C PHE A 369 -30.54 -2.29 6.38
N SER A 370 -31.43 -2.83 7.19
CA SER A 370 -31.14 -3.98 8.05
C SER A 370 -32.36 -4.88 8.21
N THR A 371 -32.11 -6.10 8.63
CA THR A 371 -33.19 -6.97 9.15
C THR A 371 -33.81 -6.36 10.39
N GLY A 372 -35.08 -6.65 10.63
CA GLY A 372 -35.85 -6.19 11.79
C GLY A 372 -37.18 -5.56 11.41
N GLY A 373 -38.12 -5.45 12.34
CA GLY A 373 -39.48 -5.04 12.03
C GLY A 373 -40.13 -5.96 10.99
N ASN A 374 -40.51 -5.41 9.84
CA ASN A 374 -41.09 -6.16 8.73
C ASN A 374 -40.06 -6.73 7.74
N VAL A 375 -38.75 -6.39 7.91
CA VAL A 375 -37.70 -6.87 7.03
C VAL A 375 -37.17 -8.22 7.54
N THR A 376 -37.68 -9.30 6.96
CA THR A 376 -37.19 -10.66 7.26
C THR A 376 -35.77 -10.88 6.68
N VAL A 377 -35.15 -11.99 7.05
CA VAL A 377 -33.86 -12.40 6.48
C VAL A 377 -33.94 -12.55 4.96
N ASP A 378 -35.01 -13.20 4.46
CA ASP A 378 -35.19 -13.41 3.03
C ASP A 378 -35.45 -12.09 2.29
N THR A 379 -36.26 -11.20 2.88
CA THR A 379 -36.52 -9.85 2.35
C THR A 379 -35.19 -9.04 2.27
N PHE A 380 -34.37 -9.08 3.31
CA PHE A 380 -33.08 -8.42 3.33
C PHE A 380 -32.18 -8.90 2.17
N TRP A 381 -32.01 -10.21 2.04
CA TRP A 381 -31.17 -10.78 0.99
C TRP A 381 -31.75 -10.57 -0.42
N ALA A 382 -33.07 -10.47 -0.58
CA ALA A 382 -33.70 -10.06 -1.84
C ALA A 382 -33.28 -8.62 -2.21
N GLY A 383 -33.27 -7.69 -1.25
CA GLY A 383 -32.82 -6.33 -1.46
C GLY A 383 -31.33 -6.23 -1.82
N VAL A 384 -30.47 -7.05 -1.20
CA VAL A 384 -29.04 -7.16 -1.55
C VAL A 384 -28.87 -7.75 -2.97
N ARG A 385 -29.62 -8.81 -3.30
CA ARG A 385 -29.59 -9.43 -4.63
C ARG A 385 -30.00 -8.44 -5.73
N ALA A 386 -31.05 -7.66 -5.51
CA ALA A 386 -31.48 -6.65 -6.45
C ALA A 386 -30.41 -5.59 -6.74
N TYR A 387 -29.53 -5.31 -5.78
CA TYR A 387 -28.35 -4.47 -6.01
C TYR A 387 -27.31 -5.17 -6.89
N LEU A 388 -26.97 -6.42 -6.59
CA LEU A 388 -26.00 -7.18 -7.41
C LEU A 388 -26.46 -7.27 -8.88
N ASP A 389 -27.77 -7.44 -9.13
CA ASP A 389 -28.34 -7.48 -10.49
C ASP A 389 -28.07 -6.19 -11.30
N ARG A 390 -27.68 -5.09 -10.62
CA ARG A 390 -27.38 -3.79 -11.25
C ARG A 390 -25.89 -3.53 -11.48
N PHE A 391 -24.99 -4.40 -11.02
CA PHE A 391 -23.54 -4.14 -11.00
C PHE A 391 -22.96 -3.78 -12.36
N ALA A 392 -23.30 -4.53 -13.41
CA ALA A 392 -22.79 -4.25 -14.75
C ALA A 392 -23.24 -2.86 -15.24
N ILE A 393 -24.52 -2.54 -15.08
CA ILE A 393 -25.10 -1.26 -15.51
C ILE A 393 -24.46 -0.09 -14.75
N ASN A 394 -24.27 -0.25 -13.43
CA ASN A 394 -23.67 0.78 -12.60
C ASN A 394 -22.20 1.03 -12.97
N ALA A 395 -21.40 -0.02 -13.12
CA ALA A 395 -20.00 0.10 -13.49
C ALA A 395 -19.83 0.67 -14.91
N ASP A 396 -20.69 0.28 -15.86
CA ASP A 396 -20.69 0.80 -17.23
C ASP A 396 -21.12 2.27 -17.30
N ALA A 397 -21.93 2.73 -16.35
CA ALA A 397 -22.21 4.15 -16.16
C ALA A 397 -21.00 4.94 -15.60
N GLY A 398 -19.86 4.31 -15.32
CA GLY A 398 -18.67 4.98 -14.79
C GLY A 398 -18.71 5.24 -13.29
N THR A 399 -19.60 4.58 -12.55
CA THR A 399 -19.73 4.78 -11.10
C THR A 399 -18.85 3.82 -10.30
N TYR A 400 -18.72 4.12 -9.02
CA TYR A 400 -18.02 3.32 -8.02
C TYR A 400 -18.90 3.23 -6.78
N ALA A 401 -18.97 2.07 -6.14
CA ALA A 401 -19.68 1.94 -4.89
C ALA A 401 -18.81 1.20 -3.87
N TYR A 402 -18.79 1.70 -2.66
CA TYR A 402 -18.13 1.11 -1.50
C TYR A 402 -19.24 0.73 -0.52
N PHE A 403 -19.42 -0.56 -0.26
CA PHE A 403 -20.51 -1.03 0.58
C PHE A 403 -20.09 -2.19 1.47
N TRP A 404 -20.83 -2.32 2.57
CA TRP A 404 -20.68 -3.40 3.54
C TRP A 404 -21.94 -4.25 3.60
N VAL A 405 -21.76 -5.56 3.81
CA VAL A 405 -22.82 -6.47 4.25
C VAL A 405 -22.28 -7.23 5.46
N MET A 406 -22.95 -7.12 6.60
CA MET A 406 -22.45 -7.64 7.87
C MET A 406 -23.54 -8.42 8.60
N SER A 407 -23.15 -9.49 9.31
CA SER A 407 -23.96 -10.09 10.35
C SER A 407 -23.87 -9.24 11.63
N THR A 408 -25.01 -8.86 12.17
CA THR A 408 -25.13 -8.07 13.42
C THR A 408 -25.62 -8.92 14.60
N GLY A 409 -25.86 -10.21 14.35
CA GLY A 409 -26.33 -11.18 15.33
C GLY A 409 -26.95 -12.40 14.67
N THR A 410 -27.50 -13.31 15.44
CA THR A 410 -28.18 -14.50 14.89
C THR A 410 -29.35 -14.09 14.00
N ASN A 411 -29.29 -14.45 12.70
CA ASN A 411 -30.29 -14.06 11.69
C ASN A 411 -30.52 -12.54 11.60
N SER A 412 -29.53 -11.76 11.93
CA SER A 412 -29.56 -10.30 11.85
C SER A 412 -28.45 -9.79 10.96
N PHE A 413 -28.80 -8.94 9.99
CA PHE A 413 -27.90 -8.46 8.96
C PHE A 413 -28.08 -6.97 8.70
N SER A 414 -27.02 -6.30 8.27
CA SER A 414 -27.02 -4.91 7.86
C SER A 414 -26.31 -4.75 6.52
N PHE A 415 -26.89 -3.94 5.65
CA PHE A 415 -26.26 -3.39 4.44
C PHE A 415 -25.97 -1.91 4.68
N LEU A 416 -24.77 -1.47 4.34
CA LEU A 416 -24.34 -0.08 4.40
C LEU A 416 -23.68 0.32 3.08
N MET A 417 -24.26 1.27 2.35
CA MET A 417 -23.64 1.98 1.23
C MET A 417 -22.88 3.18 1.79
N ASN A 418 -21.54 3.20 1.63
CA ASN A 418 -20.72 4.27 2.23
C ASN A 418 -19.37 4.49 1.53
N PRO A 419 -19.35 5.17 0.36
CA PRO A 419 -20.47 5.74 -0.39
C PRO A 419 -20.84 4.96 -1.66
N TYR A 420 -21.95 5.34 -2.30
CA TYR A 420 -22.08 5.32 -3.75
C TYR A 420 -21.46 6.59 -4.30
N PHE A 421 -20.58 6.47 -5.30
CA PHE A 421 -19.74 7.55 -5.80
C PHE A 421 -19.89 7.67 -7.33
N ALA A 422 -20.73 8.61 -7.76
CA ALA A 422 -21.12 8.78 -9.16
C ALA A 422 -20.39 9.96 -9.79
N VAL A 423 -19.21 9.68 -10.37
CA VAL A 423 -18.38 10.67 -11.05
C VAL A 423 -19.07 11.15 -12.33
N ASN A 424 -19.05 12.47 -12.58
CA ASN A 424 -19.70 13.12 -13.71
C ASN A 424 -21.23 12.93 -13.78
N HIS A 425 -21.88 12.63 -12.66
CA HIS A 425 -23.33 12.53 -12.57
C HIS A 425 -23.90 13.65 -11.72
N THR A 426 -24.95 14.28 -12.19
CA THR A 426 -25.83 15.12 -11.38
C THR A 426 -26.70 14.27 -10.45
N VAL A 427 -27.28 14.87 -9.42
CA VAL A 427 -28.24 14.18 -8.53
C VAL A 427 -29.41 13.56 -9.32
N SER A 428 -29.88 14.23 -10.39
CA SER A 428 -30.96 13.70 -11.24
C SER A 428 -30.55 12.44 -11.99
N GLU A 429 -29.36 12.42 -12.57
CA GLU A 429 -28.81 11.26 -13.29
C GLU A 429 -28.52 10.11 -12.33
N PHE A 430 -27.95 10.37 -11.15
CA PHE A 430 -27.79 9.38 -10.09
C PHE A 430 -29.15 8.78 -9.69
N ASN A 431 -30.16 9.61 -9.43
CA ASN A 431 -31.49 9.12 -9.06
C ASN A 431 -32.12 8.25 -10.16
N ALA A 432 -31.94 8.62 -11.42
CA ALA A 432 -32.41 7.82 -12.55
C ALA A 432 -31.71 6.46 -12.63
N LEU A 433 -30.39 6.42 -12.41
CA LEU A 433 -29.58 5.20 -12.39
C LEU A 433 -30.00 4.25 -11.26
N MET A 434 -30.22 4.80 -10.05
CA MET A 434 -30.54 4.04 -8.85
C MET A 434 -32.03 3.68 -8.74
N LYS A 435 -32.92 4.36 -9.47
CA LYS A 435 -34.37 4.19 -9.38
C LYS A 435 -34.83 2.74 -9.44
N PRO A 436 -34.36 1.87 -10.37
CA PRO A 436 -34.83 0.49 -10.44
C PRO A 436 -34.52 -0.30 -9.15
N TRP A 437 -33.39 -0.09 -8.51
CA TRP A 437 -33.07 -0.74 -7.24
C TRP A 437 -33.90 -0.14 -6.09
N PHE A 438 -34.04 1.18 -6.03
CA PHE A 438 -34.85 1.86 -5.01
C PHE A 438 -36.35 1.47 -5.13
N ASP A 439 -36.89 1.31 -6.34
CA ASP A 439 -38.23 0.83 -6.55
C ASP A 439 -38.40 -0.61 -6.01
N GLU A 440 -37.40 -1.49 -6.20
CA GLU A 440 -37.44 -2.85 -5.68
C GLU A 440 -37.33 -2.87 -4.14
N LEU A 441 -36.46 -2.04 -3.52
CA LEU A 441 -36.43 -1.90 -2.07
C LEU A 441 -37.79 -1.46 -1.50
N ASN A 442 -38.45 -0.51 -2.16
CA ASN A 442 -39.79 -0.05 -1.78
C ASN A 442 -40.83 -1.17 -1.95
N HIS A 443 -40.77 -1.96 -3.05
CA HIS A 443 -41.66 -3.10 -3.30
C HIS A 443 -41.49 -4.18 -2.22
N LEU A 444 -40.24 -4.43 -1.80
CA LEU A 444 -39.91 -5.36 -0.72
C LEU A 444 -40.29 -4.83 0.68
N GLY A 445 -40.69 -3.57 0.79
CA GLY A 445 -40.97 -2.92 2.08
C GLY A 445 -39.74 -2.68 2.93
N ILE A 446 -38.57 -2.56 2.33
CA ILE A 446 -37.29 -2.25 3.00
C ILE A 446 -37.18 -0.75 3.19
N PRO A 447 -37.15 -0.24 4.44
CA PRO A 447 -36.94 1.19 4.70
C PRO A 447 -35.47 1.57 4.50
N TYR A 448 -35.21 2.68 3.83
CA TYR A 448 -33.90 3.29 3.64
C TYR A 448 -34.04 4.81 3.46
N THR A 449 -32.99 5.56 3.76
CA THR A 449 -32.99 7.02 3.64
C THR A 449 -31.64 7.46 3.07
N PRO A 450 -31.55 7.76 1.76
CA PRO A 450 -30.33 8.20 1.13
C PRO A 450 -29.98 9.65 1.53
N ASP A 451 -28.74 9.88 1.98
CA ASP A 451 -28.12 11.22 2.04
C ASP A 451 -27.34 11.43 0.75
N THR A 452 -27.97 12.10 -0.22
CA THR A 452 -27.43 12.32 -1.57
C THR A 452 -27.02 13.75 -1.76
N LYS A 453 -25.75 13.98 -2.16
CA LYS A 453 -25.18 15.33 -2.33
C LYS A 453 -24.37 15.41 -3.63
N TYR A 454 -24.42 16.57 -4.27
CA TYR A 454 -23.54 16.90 -5.40
C TYR A 454 -22.37 17.74 -4.90
N HIS A 455 -21.19 17.42 -5.40
CA HIS A 455 -19.94 18.14 -5.18
C HIS A 455 -19.39 18.58 -6.55
N ASP A 456 -18.90 19.81 -6.64
CA ASP A 456 -18.42 20.37 -7.92
C ASP A 456 -16.98 19.95 -8.28
N ASN A 457 -16.31 19.20 -7.39
CA ASN A 457 -14.99 18.63 -7.62
C ASN A 457 -14.80 17.31 -6.86
N PHE A 458 -13.81 16.53 -7.30
CA PHE A 458 -13.49 15.22 -6.74
C PHE A 458 -13.06 15.29 -5.28
N TYR A 459 -12.17 16.24 -4.90
CA TYR A 459 -11.63 16.32 -3.53
C TYR A 459 -12.73 16.51 -2.50
N ASP A 460 -13.65 17.45 -2.71
CA ASP A 460 -14.73 17.74 -1.76
C ASP A 460 -15.68 16.55 -1.60
N ALA A 461 -15.95 15.83 -2.70
CA ALA A 461 -16.73 14.60 -2.65
C ALA A 461 -16.00 13.52 -1.84
N TRP A 462 -14.75 13.26 -2.17
CA TRP A 462 -13.93 12.24 -1.54
C TRP A 462 -13.70 12.52 -0.04
N ASP A 463 -13.35 13.76 0.32
CA ASP A 463 -13.10 14.14 1.71
C ASP A 463 -14.35 14.07 2.59
N ALA A 464 -15.52 14.33 2.00
CA ALA A 464 -16.81 14.31 2.70
C ALA A 464 -17.29 12.89 3.06
N VAL A 465 -16.96 11.87 2.25
CA VAL A 465 -17.60 10.55 2.37
C VAL A 465 -16.64 9.40 2.70
N PHE A 466 -15.34 9.51 2.38
CA PHE A 466 -14.37 8.51 2.81
C PHE A 466 -13.75 8.91 4.15
N PRO A 467 -13.89 8.08 5.19
CA PRO A 467 -13.31 8.37 6.50
C PRO A 467 -11.77 8.22 6.47
N LEU A 468 -11.11 8.67 7.56
CA LEU A 468 -9.75 8.23 7.83
C LEU A 468 -9.78 6.73 8.17
N GLU A 469 -8.83 5.98 7.64
CA GLU A 469 -8.78 4.53 7.82
C GLU A 469 -8.46 4.18 9.29
N THR A 470 -9.24 3.26 9.84
CA THR A 470 -8.94 2.62 11.11
C THR A 470 -8.00 1.45 10.86
N VAL A 471 -6.79 1.53 11.42
CA VAL A 471 -5.70 0.56 11.17
C VAL A 471 -5.20 -0.09 12.46
N ALA A 472 -4.08 -0.80 12.37
CA ALA A 472 -3.30 -1.36 13.47
C ALA A 472 -4.02 -2.42 14.31
N SER A 473 -4.96 -3.15 13.72
CA SER A 473 -5.48 -4.36 14.35
C SER A 473 -4.41 -5.46 14.39
N SER A 474 -4.17 -6.00 15.58
CA SER A 474 -3.29 -7.16 15.78
C SER A 474 -4.05 -8.50 15.89
N THR A 475 -5.38 -8.44 15.76
CA THR A 475 -6.30 -9.58 15.99
C THR A 475 -7.15 -9.91 14.76
N MET A 476 -6.71 -9.51 13.58
CA MET A 476 -7.46 -9.67 12.34
C MET A 476 -6.52 -9.99 11.17
N VAL A 477 -7.04 -10.74 10.22
CA VAL A 477 -6.44 -10.96 8.90
C VAL A 477 -7.50 -10.72 7.84
N THR A 478 -7.09 -10.21 6.68
CA THR A 478 -7.97 -9.95 5.55
C THR A 478 -7.67 -10.86 4.38
N GLY A 479 -8.60 -10.89 3.42
CA GLY A 479 -8.40 -11.51 2.12
C GLY A 479 -9.41 -10.98 1.13
N SER A 480 -9.08 -11.04 -0.15
CA SER A 480 -9.89 -10.44 -1.20
C SER A 480 -10.04 -11.32 -2.43
N ARG A 481 -10.98 -10.93 -3.30
CA ARG A 481 -11.17 -11.54 -4.62
C ARG A 481 -11.72 -10.52 -5.60
N LEU A 482 -11.22 -10.57 -6.83
CA LEU A 482 -11.71 -9.82 -7.98
C LEU A 482 -12.73 -10.70 -8.72
N PHE A 483 -14.01 -10.40 -8.58
CA PHE A 483 -15.07 -11.17 -9.25
C PHE A 483 -15.26 -10.64 -10.69
N PRO A 484 -15.13 -11.51 -11.70
CA PRO A 484 -15.17 -11.09 -13.09
C PRO A 484 -16.56 -10.79 -13.59
N ARG A 485 -16.68 -9.92 -14.58
CA ARG A 485 -17.92 -9.55 -15.28
C ARG A 485 -18.72 -10.78 -15.77
N ALA A 486 -18.02 -11.83 -16.22
CA ALA A 486 -18.65 -13.07 -16.67
C ALA A 486 -19.62 -13.67 -15.62
N ASN A 487 -19.37 -13.45 -14.33
CA ASN A 487 -20.26 -13.90 -13.27
C ASN A 487 -21.61 -13.14 -13.25
N TRP A 488 -21.73 -12.02 -13.94
CA TRP A 488 -22.97 -11.25 -14.08
C TRP A 488 -23.65 -11.45 -15.43
N GLU A 489 -22.95 -12.00 -16.41
CA GLU A 489 -23.46 -12.29 -17.75
C GLU A 489 -24.15 -13.66 -17.83
N ASP A 490 -23.93 -14.54 -16.84
CA ASP A 490 -24.56 -15.84 -16.69
C ASP A 490 -25.38 -15.90 -15.40
N ALA A 491 -26.67 -16.20 -15.50
CA ALA A 491 -27.59 -16.23 -14.37
C ALA A 491 -27.22 -17.31 -13.32
N SER A 492 -26.63 -18.44 -13.74
CA SER A 492 -26.19 -19.48 -12.81
C SER A 492 -24.97 -19.01 -12.02
N LEU A 493 -23.96 -18.43 -12.70
CA LEU A 493 -22.78 -17.88 -12.05
C LEU A 493 -23.10 -16.71 -11.13
N LEU A 494 -24.06 -15.86 -11.49
CA LEU A 494 -24.53 -14.78 -10.61
C LEU A 494 -25.21 -15.35 -9.36
N ASN A 495 -26.01 -16.41 -9.48
CA ASN A 495 -26.60 -17.09 -8.34
C ASN A 495 -25.55 -17.75 -7.45
N GLU A 496 -24.53 -18.39 -8.02
CA GLU A 496 -23.41 -18.98 -7.29
C GLU A 496 -22.62 -17.90 -6.56
N THR A 497 -22.33 -16.77 -7.22
CA THR A 497 -21.66 -15.60 -6.63
C THR A 497 -22.44 -15.06 -5.45
N PHE A 498 -23.75 -14.79 -5.64
CA PHE A 498 -24.61 -14.31 -4.57
C PHE A 498 -24.65 -15.29 -3.38
N ASN A 499 -24.80 -16.59 -3.64
CA ASN A 499 -24.81 -17.61 -2.59
C ASN A 499 -23.46 -17.70 -1.85
N ALA A 500 -22.35 -17.55 -2.55
CA ALA A 500 -21.00 -17.51 -1.95
C ALA A 500 -20.87 -16.34 -0.97
N LEU A 501 -21.27 -15.13 -1.40
CA LEU A 501 -21.26 -13.94 -0.55
C LEU A 501 -22.20 -14.09 0.65
N LYS A 502 -23.44 -14.54 0.42
CA LYS A 502 -24.43 -14.80 1.48
C LYS A 502 -23.91 -15.83 2.50
N THR A 503 -23.30 -16.92 2.05
CA THR A 503 -22.71 -17.95 2.91
C THR A 503 -21.60 -17.37 3.78
N THR A 504 -20.70 -16.57 3.20
CA THR A 504 -19.61 -15.91 3.92
C THR A 504 -20.16 -15.00 5.03
N VAL A 505 -21.12 -14.12 4.70
CA VAL A 505 -21.68 -13.19 5.69
C VAL A 505 -22.50 -13.92 6.76
N THR A 506 -23.27 -14.94 6.38
CA THR A 506 -24.06 -15.74 7.32
C THR A 506 -23.17 -16.52 8.30
N ALA A 507 -21.96 -16.91 7.88
CA ALA A 507 -20.96 -17.54 8.73
C ALA A 507 -20.25 -16.53 9.68
N GLY A 508 -20.60 -15.24 9.63
CA GLY A 508 -20.08 -14.20 10.51
C GLY A 508 -18.88 -13.43 9.97
N TYR A 509 -18.46 -13.68 8.73
CA TYR A 509 -17.39 -12.94 8.08
C TYR A 509 -17.96 -11.71 7.35
N PRO A 510 -17.50 -10.47 7.65
CA PRO A 510 -18.04 -9.27 7.00
C PRO A 510 -17.66 -9.25 5.52
N LEU A 511 -18.53 -8.71 4.68
CA LEU A 511 -18.24 -8.38 3.29
C LEU A 511 -18.07 -6.88 3.17
N LEU A 512 -16.88 -6.44 2.76
CA LEU A 512 -16.61 -5.12 2.18
C LEU A 512 -16.45 -5.31 0.69
N ALA A 513 -17.17 -4.56 -0.13
CA ALA A 513 -17.04 -4.73 -1.56
C ALA A 513 -17.16 -3.42 -2.34
N PHE A 514 -16.60 -3.45 -3.53
CA PHE A 514 -16.56 -2.35 -4.48
C PHE A 514 -17.22 -2.79 -5.78
N ASN A 515 -18.28 -2.10 -6.20
CA ASN A 515 -18.82 -2.26 -7.55
C ASN A 515 -18.07 -1.30 -8.46
N MET A 516 -17.22 -1.84 -9.33
CA MET A 516 -16.34 -1.10 -10.21
C MET A 516 -15.90 -1.92 -11.41
N LYS A 517 -15.40 -1.27 -12.45
CA LYS A 517 -14.58 -1.88 -13.49
C LYS A 517 -13.22 -1.17 -13.59
N ALA A 518 -12.23 -1.82 -14.22
CA ALA A 518 -10.89 -1.26 -14.39
C ALA A 518 -10.29 -1.69 -15.75
N GLU A 519 -11.03 -1.46 -16.81
CA GLU A 519 -10.57 -1.67 -18.19
C GLU A 519 -9.40 -0.74 -18.50
N LEU A 520 -8.47 -1.21 -19.36
CA LEU A 520 -7.39 -0.35 -19.82
C LEU A 520 -7.97 0.71 -20.78
N PRO A 521 -7.76 2.01 -20.53
CA PRO A 521 -8.25 3.03 -21.44
C PRO A 521 -7.59 2.93 -22.83
N GLU A 522 -8.35 3.23 -23.87
CA GLU A 522 -7.86 3.18 -25.25
C GLU A 522 -6.61 4.05 -25.45
N GLY A 523 -5.59 3.50 -26.10
CA GLY A 523 -4.33 4.19 -26.38
C GLY A 523 -3.38 4.31 -25.18
N TYR A 524 -3.68 3.66 -24.04
CA TYR A 524 -2.76 3.61 -22.92
C TYR A 524 -1.85 2.36 -23.03
N PRO A 525 -0.57 2.45 -22.61
CA PRO A 525 0.33 1.32 -22.67
C PRO A 525 -0.07 0.25 -21.64
N GLU A 526 0.08 -1.02 -22.03
CA GLU A 526 -0.13 -2.16 -21.15
C GLU A 526 0.73 -2.05 -19.88
N SER A 527 0.20 -2.53 -18.76
CA SER A 527 0.88 -2.61 -17.48
C SER A 527 0.94 -4.06 -16.98
N SER A 528 1.78 -4.31 -15.98
CA SER A 528 1.86 -5.63 -15.34
C SER A 528 0.83 -5.85 -14.23
N ALA A 529 -0.09 -4.92 -14.04
CA ALA A 529 -1.20 -5.11 -13.11
C ALA A 529 -1.93 -6.43 -13.39
N ASN A 530 -2.41 -7.08 -12.34
CA ASN A 530 -3.10 -8.36 -12.47
C ASN A 530 -4.18 -8.30 -13.57
N PRO A 531 -4.13 -9.16 -14.59
CA PRO A 531 -5.12 -9.16 -15.67
C PRO A 531 -6.57 -9.33 -15.16
N ALA A 532 -6.76 -9.92 -13.99
CA ALA A 532 -8.07 -10.05 -13.36
C ALA A 532 -8.77 -8.70 -13.12
N PHE A 533 -8.02 -7.61 -12.95
CA PHE A 533 -8.61 -6.27 -12.85
C PHE A 533 -9.36 -5.86 -14.12
N ARG A 534 -8.86 -6.26 -15.30
CA ARG A 534 -9.46 -5.91 -16.59
C ARG A 534 -10.82 -6.56 -16.81
N GLN A 535 -11.08 -7.64 -16.09
CA GLN A 535 -12.33 -8.40 -16.13
C GLN A 535 -13.22 -8.13 -14.93
N THR A 536 -12.75 -7.40 -13.92
CA THR A 536 -13.46 -7.26 -12.64
C THR A 536 -14.74 -6.43 -12.78
N LEU A 537 -15.76 -6.84 -12.03
CA LEU A 537 -16.97 -6.06 -11.80
C LEU A 537 -17.22 -5.82 -10.32
N MET A 538 -16.60 -6.65 -9.48
CA MET A 538 -16.61 -6.49 -8.03
C MET A 538 -15.23 -6.83 -7.46
N HIS A 539 -14.62 -5.90 -6.74
CA HIS A 539 -13.56 -6.21 -5.81
C HIS A 539 -14.17 -6.43 -4.43
N ALA A 540 -13.96 -7.60 -3.84
CA ALA A 540 -14.54 -7.94 -2.54
C ALA A 540 -13.44 -8.29 -1.54
N ILE A 541 -13.58 -7.79 -0.31
CA ILE A 541 -12.70 -8.05 0.83
C ILE A 541 -13.54 -8.65 1.95
N THR A 542 -12.95 -9.59 2.68
CA THR A 542 -13.50 -10.10 3.94
C THR A 542 -12.38 -10.27 4.95
N SER A 543 -12.74 -10.49 6.21
CA SER A 543 -11.76 -10.64 7.29
C SER A 543 -12.16 -11.71 8.28
N ALA A 544 -11.16 -12.32 8.90
CA ALA A 544 -11.31 -13.17 10.09
C ALA A 544 -10.62 -12.52 11.28
N SER A 545 -11.19 -12.67 12.45
CA SER A 545 -10.65 -12.13 13.69
C SER A 545 -10.57 -13.18 14.79
N TRP A 546 -9.76 -12.89 15.80
CA TRP A 546 -9.59 -13.69 17.00
C TRP A 546 -9.54 -12.80 18.24
N THR A 547 -9.59 -13.41 19.44
CA THR A 547 -9.46 -12.66 20.69
C THR A 547 -8.00 -12.30 20.97
N ALA A 548 -7.76 -11.21 21.70
CA ALA A 548 -6.41 -10.78 22.09
C ALA A 548 -5.61 -11.87 22.85
N ASN A 549 -6.31 -12.75 23.57
CA ASN A 549 -5.70 -13.83 24.33
C ASN A 549 -5.49 -15.14 23.54
N SER A 550 -5.74 -15.15 22.25
CA SER A 550 -5.52 -16.32 21.41
C SER A 550 -4.04 -16.68 21.33
N THR A 551 -3.72 -17.97 21.47
CA THR A 551 -2.35 -18.47 21.28
C THR A 551 -1.95 -18.41 19.81
N ASN A 552 -0.66 -18.41 19.50
CA ASN A 552 -0.16 -18.40 18.12
C ASN A 552 -0.70 -19.59 17.31
N THR A 553 -0.81 -20.77 17.93
CA THR A 553 -1.43 -21.96 17.27
C THR A 553 -2.90 -21.72 16.93
N GLN A 554 -3.67 -21.07 17.81
CA GLN A 554 -5.07 -20.74 17.52
C GLN A 554 -5.17 -19.71 16.40
N ILE A 555 -4.30 -18.70 16.42
CA ILE A 555 -4.21 -17.69 15.38
C ILE A 555 -3.89 -18.33 14.02
N LEU A 556 -2.85 -19.16 13.95
CA LEU A 556 -2.44 -19.83 12.72
C LEU A 556 -3.58 -20.71 12.16
N ASN A 557 -4.20 -21.53 13.02
CA ASN A 557 -5.33 -22.36 12.63
C ASN A 557 -6.50 -21.51 12.06
N GLN A 558 -6.77 -20.35 12.67
CA GLN A 558 -7.82 -19.43 12.19
C GLN A 558 -7.43 -18.80 10.83
N MET A 559 -6.16 -18.41 10.67
CA MET A 559 -5.65 -17.87 9.41
C MET A 559 -5.72 -18.90 8.28
N GLU A 560 -5.32 -20.15 8.55
CA GLU A 560 -5.39 -21.27 7.60
C GLU A 560 -6.84 -21.63 7.25
N HIS A 561 -7.73 -21.69 8.25
CA HIS A 561 -9.15 -21.90 8.02
C HIS A 561 -9.74 -20.81 7.13
N PHE A 562 -9.44 -19.57 7.43
CA PHE A 562 -9.89 -18.42 6.66
C PHE A 562 -9.38 -18.48 5.21
N ALA A 563 -8.08 -18.68 5.02
CA ALA A 563 -7.46 -18.76 3.69
C ALA A 563 -8.02 -19.92 2.85
N ASN A 564 -8.14 -21.13 3.44
CA ASN A 564 -8.47 -22.33 2.68
C ASN A 564 -9.97 -22.59 2.55
N ASN A 565 -10.74 -22.31 3.60
CA ASN A 565 -12.17 -22.64 3.65
C ASN A 565 -13.04 -21.44 3.29
N VAL A 566 -12.86 -20.29 3.95
CA VAL A 566 -13.70 -19.10 3.72
C VAL A 566 -13.42 -18.48 2.35
N LEU A 567 -12.18 -18.08 2.08
CA LEU A 567 -11.78 -17.57 0.77
C LEU A 567 -11.84 -18.66 -0.32
N GLY A 568 -11.74 -19.93 0.07
CA GLY A 568 -11.93 -21.07 -0.81
C GLY A 568 -13.30 -21.13 -1.47
N ILE A 569 -14.36 -20.62 -0.80
CA ILE A 569 -15.70 -20.47 -1.39
C ILE A 569 -15.63 -19.50 -2.58
N TRP A 570 -15.00 -18.35 -2.40
CA TRP A 570 -14.88 -17.32 -3.45
C TRP A 570 -14.01 -17.78 -4.62
N ARG A 571 -12.89 -18.48 -4.33
CA ARG A 571 -12.03 -19.05 -5.39
C ARG A 571 -12.77 -20.04 -6.28
N LYS A 572 -13.66 -20.86 -5.72
CA LYS A 572 -14.48 -21.82 -6.49
C LYS A 572 -15.50 -21.13 -7.42
N THR A 573 -15.98 -19.97 -7.03
CA THR A 573 -16.97 -19.20 -7.82
C THR A 573 -16.34 -18.52 -9.03
N CYS A 574 -15.02 -18.25 -8.98
CA CYS A 574 -14.27 -17.61 -10.07
C CYS A 574 -12.82 -18.11 -10.07
N PRO A 575 -12.55 -19.37 -10.49
CA PRO A 575 -11.25 -20.02 -10.36
C PRO A 575 -10.14 -19.32 -11.16
N GLU A 576 -10.46 -18.76 -12.33
CA GLU A 576 -9.50 -18.05 -13.20
C GLU A 576 -9.29 -16.58 -12.82
N ALA A 577 -10.02 -16.07 -11.84
CA ALA A 577 -9.89 -14.70 -11.38
C ALA A 577 -8.69 -14.54 -10.42
N GLY A 578 -8.49 -13.33 -9.93
CA GLY A 578 -7.38 -12.99 -9.04
C GLY A 578 -7.81 -12.28 -7.78
N ALA A 579 -6.82 -11.77 -7.06
CA ALA A 579 -6.98 -10.88 -5.91
C ALA A 579 -6.05 -9.69 -6.07
N TYR A 580 -6.36 -8.57 -5.39
CA TYR A 580 -5.49 -7.40 -5.38
C TYR A 580 -4.37 -7.60 -4.34
N MET A 581 -3.10 -7.64 -4.80
CA MET A 581 -1.94 -7.99 -3.98
C MET A 581 -1.73 -7.12 -2.74
N SER A 582 -2.21 -5.88 -2.75
CA SER A 582 -2.04 -4.95 -1.63
C SER A 582 -3.12 -5.09 -0.55
N GLU A 583 -4.23 -5.81 -0.87
CA GLU A 583 -5.40 -6.01 0.00
C GLU A 583 -5.79 -7.50 0.09
N ALA A 584 -4.83 -8.38 -0.13
CA ALA A 584 -5.04 -9.82 -0.18
C ALA A 584 -4.65 -10.52 1.13
N ASN A 585 -4.73 -11.85 1.11
CA ASN A 585 -4.32 -12.70 2.22
C ASN A 585 -2.88 -13.17 2.04
N ILE A 586 -2.07 -13.12 3.10
CA ILE A 586 -0.68 -13.57 3.07
C ILE A 586 -0.55 -15.08 2.82
N LEU A 587 -1.57 -15.86 3.20
CA LEU A 587 -1.65 -17.31 2.98
C LEU A 587 -2.45 -17.66 1.71
N GLU A 588 -2.60 -16.73 0.75
CA GLU A 588 -3.30 -17.01 -0.51
C GLU A 588 -2.60 -18.16 -1.24
N PRO A 589 -3.27 -19.32 -1.45
CA PRO A 589 -2.71 -20.42 -2.21
C PRO A 589 -2.41 -19.98 -3.64
N ASN A 590 -1.24 -20.39 -4.18
CA ASN A 590 -0.84 -20.04 -5.54
C ASN A 590 -0.90 -18.52 -5.79
N PHE A 591 -0.27 -17.75 -4.89
CA PHE A 591 -0.28 -16.28 -4.95
C PHE A 591 0.24 -15.74 -6.30
N GLN A 592 1.12 -16.45 -6.98
CA GLN A 592 1.64 -16.09 -8.29
C GLN A 592 0.50 -15.90 -9.29
N GLN A 593 -0.41 -16.90 -9.38
CA GLN A 593 -1.58 -16.78 -10.24
C GLN A 593 -2.59 -15.76 -9.67
N SER A 594 -2.85 -15.81 -8.37
CA SER A 594 -3.90 -14.97 -7.76
C SER A 594 -3.58 -13.47 -7.83
N PHE A 595 -2.30 -13.08 -7.69
CA PHE A 595 -1.93 -11.65 -7.61
C PHE A 595 -1.39 -11.09 -8.93
N TYR A 596 -0.86 -11.94 -9.82
CA TYR A 596 -0.18 -11.51 -11.04
C TYR A 596 -0.78 -12.14 -12.31
N GLY A 597 -1.57 -13.22 -12.17
CA GLY A 597 -2.16 -13.92 -13.31
C GLY A 597 -1.10 -14.41 -14.30
N SER A 598 -1.39 -14.29 -15.58
CA SER A 598 -0.47 -14.67 -16.67
C SER A 598 0.80 -13.81 -16.75
N ASN A 599 0.90 -12.72 -16.00
CA ASN A 599 2.06 -11.82 -16.01
C ASN A 599 3.22 -12.35 -15.16
N TYR A 600 2.98 -13.34 -14.26
CA TYR A 600 3.96 -13.75 -13.26
C TYR A 600 5.29 -14.20 -13.87
N GLU A 601 5.27 -15.07 -14.86
CA GLU A 601 6.49 -15.63 -15.45
C GLU A 601 7.40 -14.53 -16.04
N ARG A 602 6.84 -13.57 -16.78
CA ARG A 602 7.59 -12.43 -17.31
C ARG A 602 8.11 -11.53 -16.18
N LEU A 603 7.30 -11.29 -15.17
CA LEU A 603 7.71 -10.51 -13.99
C LEU A 603 8.88 -11.19 -13.26
N TYR A 604 8.85 -12.50 -13.09
CA TYR A 604 9.93 -13.25 -12.46
C TYR A 604 11.23 -13.19 -13.28
N GLN A 605 11.16 -13.33 -14.60
CA GLN A 605 12.33 -13.16 -15.49
C GLN A 605 12.92 -11.76 -15.38
N LEU A 606 12.09 -10.72 -15.32
CA LEU A 606 12.54 -9.35 -15.11
C LEU A 606 13.12 -9.15 -13.71
N LYS A 607 12.57 -9.80 -12.68
CA LYS A 607 13.15 -9.82 -11.34
C LYS A 607 14.57 -10.36 -11.37
N GLN A 608 14.82 -11.48 -12.04
CA GLN A 608 16.16 -12.04 -12.19
C GLN A 608 17.11 -11.13 -12.98
N LYS A 609 16.58 -10.32 -13.92
CA LYS A 609 17.36 -9.35 -14.70
C LYS A 609 17.76 -8.12 -13.86
N TYR A 610 16.83 -7.52 -13.11
CA TYR A 610 17.05 -6.23 -12.42
C TYR A 610 17.50 -6.39 -10.96
N ASP A 611 17.21 -7.51 -10.32
CA ASP A 611 17.64 -7.83 -8.95
C ASP A 611 18.06 -9.29 -8.78
N PRO A 612 19.12 -9.73 -9.49
CA PRO A 612 19.58 -11.13 -9.45
C PRO A 612 20.03 -11.60 -8.05
N SER A 613 20.32 -10.65 -7.16
CA SER A 613 20.76 -10.96 -5.79
C SER A 613 19.61 -11.15 -4.80
N GLY A 614 18.37 -10.85 -5.19
CA GLY A 614 17.23 -10.80 -4.29
C GLY A 614 17.46 -9.82 -3.15
N LEU A 615 17.95 -8.61 -3.49
CA LEU A 615 18.10 -7.51 -2.52
C LEU A 615 16.73 -7.06 -2.04
N PHE A 616 15.80 -6.90 -2.97
CA PHE A 616 14.42 -6.52 -2.70
C PHE A 616 13.59 -7.79 -2.46
N TYR A 617 13.00 -7.87 -1.28
CA TYR A 617 12.09 -8.93 -0.88
C TYR A 617 10.83 -8.31 -0.26
N ALA A 618 9.69 -8.82 -0.64
CA ALA A 618 8.41 -8.58 0.01
C ALA A 618 7.61 -9.89 0.06
N PRO A 619 6.92 -10.23 1.15
CA PRO A 619 6.12 -11.44 1.21
C PRO A 619 5.06 -11.43 0.08
N THR A 620 4.83 -12.57 -0.56
CA THR A 620 3.96 -12.70 -1.74
C THR A 620 4.31 -11.78 -2.93
N GLY A 621 5.49 -11.16 -2.90
CA GLY A 621 6.05 -10.41 -4.02
C GLY A 621 6.65 -11.33 -5.09
N VAL A 622 6.96 -10.79 -6.27
CA VAL A 622 7.60 -11.56 -7.35
C VAL A 622 8.96 -12.08 -6.91
N GLY A 623 9.15 -13.41 -6.98
CA GLY A 623 10.37 -14.10 -6.53
C GLY A 623 10.46 -14.28 -5.02
N SER A 624 9.37 -14.05 -4.28
CA SER A 624 9.37 -14.28 -2.82
C SER A 624 9.42 -15.76 -2.45
N GLU A 625 9.03 -16.66 -3.34
CA GLU A 625 9.13 -18.11 -3.17
C GLU A 625 10.56 -18.62 -3.04
N ASP A 626 11.55 -17.84 -3.51
CA ASP A 626 12.97 -18.15 -3.33
C ASP A 626 13.45 -17.92 -1.89
N TRP A 627 12.59 -17.38 -1.03
CA TRP A 627 12.93 -16.94 0.31
C TRP A 627 11.92 -17.42 1.35
N THR A 628 12.38 -17.58 2.59
CA THR A 628 11.53 -17.86 3.75
C THR A 628 11.95 -17.00 4.93
N VAL A 629 10.97 -16.50 5.68
CA VAL A 629 11.21 -15.88 6.99
C VAL A 629 11.14 -16.97 8.05
N LYS A 630 12.24 -17.20 8.77
CA LYS A 630 12.25 -18.09 9.93
C LYS A 630 11.64 -17.36 11.11
N SER A 631 10.29 -17.25 11.12
CA SER A 631 9.54 -16.58 12.17
C SER A 631 9.84 -17.16 13.54
N GLN A 632 9.92 -16.30 14.57
CA GLN A 632 10.21 -16.70 15.95
C GLN A 632 9.01 -17.28 16.67
N ASP A 633 7.80 -16.96 16.23
CA ASP A 633 6.55 -17.37 16.86
C ASP A 633 5.70 -18.34 16.04
N GLY A 634 6.18 -18.74 14.84
CA GLY A 634 5.53 -19.70 13.95
C GLY A 634 4.37 -19.13 13.15
N LEU A 635 4.14 -17.79 13.20
CA LEU A 635 3.15 -17.10 12.38
C LEU A 635 3.75 -16.67 11.02
N PRO A 636 2.94 -16.47 10.00
CA PRO A 636 3.40 -15.95 8.69
C PRO A 636 3.67 -14.46 8.76
N ASP A 637 4.62 -14.06 9.60
CA ASP A 637 5.01 -12.67 9.83
C ASP A 637 6.44 -12.36 9.37
N GLN A 638 6.92 -11.19 9.66
CA GLN A 638 8.26 -10.73 9.30
C GLN A 638 9.25 -10.72 10.49
N ASN A 639 8.83 -11.30 11.63
CA ASN A 639 9.62 -11.40 12.86
C ASN A 639 10.61 -12.56 12.84
N GLY A 640 11.55 -12.55 11.91
CA GLY A 640 12.56 -13.58 11.81
C GLY A 640 13.60 -13.33 10.74
N ARG A 641 14.59 -14.20 10.66
CA ARG A 641 15.64 -14.15 9.64
C ARG A 641 15.07 -14.46 8.27
N LEU A 642 15.47 -13.68 7.26
CA LEU A 642 15.17 -13.96 5.86
C LEU A 642 16.25 -14.86 5.28
N CYS A 643 15.85 -16.05 4.85
CA CYS A 643 16.76 -17.09 4.36
C CYS A 643 16.33 -17.60 2.98
N ARG A 644 17.27 -18.08 2.19
CA ARG A 644 16.99 -18.80 0.94
C ARG A 644 16.30 -20.13 1.21
N VAL A 645 15.35 -20.51 0.35
CA VAL A 645 14.68 -21.82 0.38
C VAL A 645 15.60 -22.91 -0.16
#